data_1e1bdf6ab54d37888c4d1d46c18fc210
#
_entry.id   1e1bdf6ab54d37888c4d1d46c18fc210
#
_cell.length_a   1.000
_cell.length_b   1.000
_cell.length_c   1.000
_cell.angle_alpha   90.00
_cell.angle_beta   90.00
_cell.angle_gamma   90.00
#
_symmetry.space_group_name_H-M   'P 1'
#
loop_
_entity.id
_entity.type
_entity.pdbx_description
1 polymer ?
#
loop_
_entity_poly.entity_id
_entity_poly.type
_entity_poly.pdbx_seq_one_letter_code
_entity_poly.pdbx_strand_id
1 'polypeptide(L)'
;MERRGFRILGMLALAVFLTVGCEKQPEPEPEPPTPPEKKELTPTSGDLAPTDVPDYDKIHMNSEFYKSSREGNVTGTFYDPLKSSSLYYFGRSRQSEHFIIFWDKDYGTTYPDDAASPYHLDTKAFLDWCEEIYKYYVNTLKFIHLNTGEKSYLDQYKFQVFLWHDTTWAAYGSGPEDNITGCLWVNPEAANSRATVAHEIGHSFQYQVACDLILNKKATDIWQTAFRYDQGNGSDFWEQTAQWMAYQMVPEETFTNYNFGEFCDNAHRHFAHEDMRYGSYFFHYYWVDKYGLDAVSRVWHTALKPKDSIESYMSTFSLTLDEFNAQVYDYAARVATWDFEQIKAEGARHAGAVSWKGVDAGAGWWKVDPSKAPEATGFNLIRLSVRPGQELTMDFAGMPNAPGYNKSGDAKQAGWTLGFVSLGEDLSTRKYSESTIATAATNNYGTAQWTVPADAKYVWAVVACTPTVYITHLWDENNANDRHWPYQVKFTADGEVLDLGAPSSGGLNGGGAGSNFSWTLSGTTISVDVDIDTDEAVRQGQFILGYFDLPVAKVNAFLGTDVRKLDENSFYGVNADGSKIPEFTSYKPGMWVDINEKPCTWDKGTAFWQWYIWGGKKDKSGSVITYDGDQGGTGANQGRFVVGINPGNVAAAKGKTLVFRNKILAHGAEYDLVITYRYH
;
A
#
# COMPACT_ATOMS: atom_id res chain seq x y z
N MET A 1 -32.64 49.09 -23.92
CA MET A 1 -32.99 50.13 -22.96
C MET A 1 -32.28 49.80 -21.70
N GLU A 2 -31.11 50.35 -21.49
CA GLU A 2 -30.78 51.50 -20.65
C GLU A 2 -30.99 51.17 -19.18
N ARG A 3 -30.15 51.39 -18.25
CA ARG A 3 -28.79 51.97 -18.06
C ARG A 3 -28.44 51.80 -16.58
N ARG A 4 -27.19 51.50 -16.30
CA ARG A 4 -26.22 52.20 -15.45
C ARG A 4 -26.66 52.67 -14.04
N GLY A 5 -25.76 52.44 -13.08
CA GLY A 5 -25.47 53.39 -12.05
C GLY A 5 -24.57 52.95 -10.91
N PHE A 6 -23.32 53.31 -10.99
CA PHE A 6 -22.24 53.37 -10.00
C PHE A 6 -22.58 54.33 -8.80
N ARG A 7 -22.02 54.09 -7.59
CA ARG A 7 -21.25 55.02 -6.69
C ARG A 7 -21.32 54.55 -5.24
N ILE A 8 -20.24 54.18 -4.59
CA ILE A 8 -19.10 54.94 -3.98
C ILE A 8 -19.51 55.72 -2.71
N LEU A 9 -18.82 55.37 -1.62
CA LEU A 9 -18.35 56.07 -0.41
C LEU A 9 -19.33 56.87 0.44
N GLY A 10 -19.19 56.68 1.75
CA GLY A 10 -19.62 57.61 2.76
C GLY A 10 -19.21 57.18 4.17
N MET A 11 -17.98 57.51 4.59
CA MET A 11 -17.63 57.58 6.01
C MET A 11 -18.49 58.64 6.68
N LEU A 12 -19.12 58.30 7.81
CA LEU A 12 -19.56 59.28 8.79
C LEU A 12 -19.16 58.83 10.19
N ALA A 13 -18.19 59.51 10.73
CA ALA A 13 -17.88 59.46 12.14
C ALA A 13 -18.97 60.20 12.91
N LEU A 14 -19.57 59.55 13.90
CA LEU A 14 -20.42 60.22 14.86
C LEU A 14 -19.90 59.85 16.26
N ALA A 15 -19.34 60.90 16.89
CA ALA A 15 -18.99 60.87 18.30
C ALA A 15 -20.26 60.94 19.12
N VAL A 16 -20.49 60.04 20.04
CA VAL A 16 -21.50 60.12 21.07
C VAL A 16 -20.88 59.91 22.44
N PHE A 17 -21.19 60.77 23.28
CA PHE A 17 -20.77 61.04 24.67
C PHE A 17 -20.83 59.79 25.57
N LEU A 18 -19.78 59.60 26.36
CA LEU A 18 -19.71 58.77 27.54
C LEU A 18 -20.75 59.22 28.59
N THR A 19 -21.67 58.34 28.90
CA THR A 19 -22.31 58.32 30.23
C THR A 19 -21.81 57.05 30.93
N VAL A 20 -21.01 57.24 31.96
CA VAL A 20 -20.56 56.20 32.88
C VAL A 20 -21.75 55.71 33.69
N GLY A 21 -22.30 54.57 33.28
CA GLY A 21 -23.13 53.73 34.13
C GLY A 21 -22.31 52.56 34.63
N CYS A 22 -22.08 52.51 35.92
CA CYS A 22 -21.51 51.33 36.57
C CYS A 22 -22.52 50.17 36.45
N GLU A 23 -22.42 49.35 35.39
CA GLU A 23 -23.01 48.00 35.38
C GLU A 23 -21.99 47.07 36.05
N LYS A 24 -22.45 46.40 37.13
CA LYS A 24 -21.71 45.29 37.72
C LYS A 24 -21.49 44.22 36.65
N GLN A 25 -20.23 43.92 36.38
CA GLN A 25 -19.89 42.69 35.63
C GLN A 25 -20.56 41.49 36.32
N PRO A 26 -21.22 40.59 35.58
CA PRO A 26 -21.68 39.34 36.15
C PRO A 26 -20.46 38.60 36.72
N GLU A 27 -20.60 38.08 37.92
CA GLU A 27 -19.62 37.19 38.54
C GLU A 27 -19.36 36.02 37.55
N PRO A 28 -18.08 35.63 37.34
CA PRO A 28 -17.81 34.47 36.49
C PRO A 28 -18.57 33.26 37.06
N GLU A 29 -19.28 32.58 36.16
CA GLU A 29 -19.89 31.27 36.53
C GLU A 29 -18.81 30.38 37.18
N PRO A 30 -19.14 29.71 38.30
CA PRO A 30 -18.18 28.81 38.92
C PRO A 30 -17.75 27.78 37.89
N GLU A 31 -16.44 27.65 37.69
CA GLU A 31 -15.87 26.56 36.87
C GLU A 31 -16.53 25.23 37.29
N PRO A 32 -16.95 24.41 36.32
CA PRO A 32 -17.50 23.11 36.64
C PRO A 32 -16.47 22.36 37.50
N PRO A 33 -16.90 21.65 38.54
CA PRO A 33 -16.00 20.96 39.44
C PRO A 33 -15.10 20.05 38.63
N THR A 34 -13.78 20.20 38.79
CA THR A 34 -12.78 19.32 38.20
C THR A 34 -13.22 17.88 38.48
N PRO A 35 -13.36 17.02 37.49
CA PRO A 35 -13.70 15.61 37.75
C PRO A 35 -12.70 15.04 38.77
N PRO A 36 -13.14 14.25 39.73
CA PRO A 36 -12.23 13.67 40.72
C PRO A 36 -11.14 12.91 39.95
N GLU A 37 -9.90 13.20 40.28
CA GLU A 37 -8.71 12.56 39.72
C GLU A 37 -8.92 11.05 39.87
N LYS A 38 -9.03 10.31 38.74
CA LYS A 38 -9.17 8.86 38.78
C LYS A 38 -7.91 8.30 39.41
N LYS A 39 -8.07 7.62 40.53
CA LYS A 39 -6.97 7.03 41.27
C LYS A 39 -6.31 5.97 40.40
N GLU A 40 -5.15 6.27 39.82
CA GLU A 40 -4.34 5.26 39.11
C GLU A 40 -3.87 4.19 40.12
N LEU A 41 -3.96 2.92 39.71
CA LEU A 41 -3.31 1.86 40.44
C LEU A 41 -1.80 1.95 40.23
N THR A 42 -1.04 2.06 41.32
CA THR A 42 0.39 1.87 41.24
C THR A 42 0.74 0.39 41.23
N PRO A 43 1.76 -0.07 40.49
CA PRO A 43 2.18 -1.47 40.50
C PRO A 43 2.39 -1.96 41.92
N THR A 44 1.81 -3.09 42.23
CA THR A 44 1.86 -3.69 43.56
C THR A 44 2.15 -5.19 43.47
N SER A 45 2.73 -5.75 44.50
CA SER A 45 3.01 -7.17 44.64
C SER A 45 1.98 -7.93 45.48
N GLY A 46 1.01 -7.21 46.08
CA GLY A 46 -0.04 -7.82 46.92
C GLY A 46 -1.28 -8.18 46.13
N ASP A 47 -2.01 -9.21 46.52
CA ASP A 47 -3.34 -9.53 45.93
C ASP A 47 -4.29 -8.36 46.15
N LEU A 48 -5.20 -8.17 45.20
CA LEU A 48 -6.21 -7.10 45.20
C LEU A 48 -7.60 -7.66 45.42
N ALA A 49 -8.50 -6.82 45.95
CA ALA A 49 -9.94 -7.05 45.91
C ALA A 49 -10.56 -6.29 44.73
N PRO A 50 -11.76 -6.67 44.27
CA PRO A 50 -12.47 -5.94 43.23
C PRO A 50 -12.63 -4.44 43.51
N THR A 51 -12.81 -4.08 44.77
CA THR A 51 -12.96 -2.69 45.23
C THR A 51 -11.68 -1.86 45.13
N ASP A 52 -10.52 -2.51 44.99
CA ASP A 52 -9.25 -1.85 44.83
C ASP A 52 -8.98 -1.44 43.37
N VAL A 53 -9.75 -2.01 42.43
CA VAL A 53 -9.57 -1.85 40.98
C VAL A 53 -10.57 -0.83 40.46
N PRO A 54 -10.12 0.31 39.89
CA PRO A 54 -11.00 1.25 39.19
C PRO A 54 -11.73 0.57 38.04
N ASP A 55 -13.00 0.91 37.85
CA ASP A 55 -13.82 0.40 36.74
C ASP A 55 -13.79 -1.15 36.62
N TYR A 56 -13.67 -1.90 37.71
CA TYR A 56 -13.56 -3.36 37.70
C TYR A 56 -14.68 -4.04 36.95
N ASP A 57 -15.90 -3.53 37.07
CA ASP A 57 -17.12 -4.01 36.40
C ASP A 57 -17.16 -3.74 34.91
N LYS A 58 -16.24 -2.89 34.41
CA LYS A 58 -16.06 -2.61 32.99
C LYS A 58 -14.97 -3.48 32.33
N ILE A 59 -14.35 -4.37 33.07
CA ILE A 59 -13.32 -5.27 32.56
C ILE A 59 -13.91 -6.69 32.47
N HIS A 60 -14.09 -7.17 31.27
CA HIS A 60 -14.58 -8.51 31.03
C HIS A 60 -13.49 -9.56 31.29
N MET A 61 -13.75 -10.54 32.14
CA MET A 61 -12.84 -11.65 32.38
C MET A 61 -12.97 -12.68 31.26
N ASN A 62 -12.26 -12.45 30.18
CA ASN A 62 -12.34 -13.24 28.97
C ASN A 62 -11.48 -14.52 29.02
N SER A 63 -11.58 -15.33 27.96
CA SER A 63 -10.87 -16.61 27.85
C SER A 63 -9.34 -16.47 27.80
N GLU A 64 -8.78 -15.27 27.58
CA GLU A 64 -7.35 -15.06 27.62
C GLU A 64 -6.77 -15.32 29.00
N PHE A 65 -7.52 -15.08 30.07
CA PHE A 65 -7.10 -15.42 31.42
C PHE A 65 -7.04 -16.93 31.69
N TYR A 66 -7.60 -17.75 30.79
CA TYR A 66 -7.48 -19.21 30.82
C TYR A 66 -6.34 -19.76 29.99
N LYS A 67 -5.63 -18.92 29.24
CA LYS A 67 -4.50 -19.36 28.44
C LYS A 67 -3.22 -19.16 29.21
N SER A 68 -2.35 -20.06 28.98
CA SER A 68 -0.99 -19.92 29.40
C SER A 68 -0.27 -18.91 28.51
N SER A 69 0.90 -18.50 28.98
CA SER A 69 1.81 -17.68 28.22
C SER A 69 2.08 -18.27 26.83
N ARG A 70 2.44 -17.37 25.88
CA ARG A 70 2.86 -17.68 24.51
C ARG A 70 3.88 -18.84 24.41
N GLU A 71 4.67 -19.07 25.47
CA GLU A 71 5.80 -20.00 25.47
C GLU A 71 5.59 -21.26 26.30
N GLY A 72 4.62 -21.95 26.25
CA GLY A 72 4.60 -23.21 26.98
C GLY A 72 3.42 -23.36 27.89
N ASN A 73 2.53 -23.45 27.23
CA ASN A 73 1.17 -23.82 27.53
C ASN A 73 0.98 -24.76 28.71
N VAL A 74 0.52 -24.20 29.79
CA VAL A 74 -0.27 -24.94 30.75
C VAL A 74 -1.73 -24.71 30.37
N THR A 75 -2.21 -25.39 29.36
CA THR A 75 -3.59 -25.32 28.92
C THR A 75 -4.53 -25.56 30.09
N GLY A 76 -5.48 -24.65 30.31
CA GLY A 76 -6.47 -24.77 31.37
C GLY A 76 -6.08 -24.12 32.71
N THR A 77 -4.98 -23.37 32.79
CA THR A 77 -4.67 -22.57 33.97
C THR A 77 -5.44 -21.26 33.90
N PHE A 78 -6.28 -21.02 34.88
CA PHE A 78 -6.93 -19.70 35.03
C PHE A 78 -5.99 -18.73 35.76
N TYR A 79 -5.78 -17.60 35.12
CA TYR A 79 -5.06 -16.48 35.74
C TYR A 79 -6.08 -15.50 36.31
N ASP A 80 -6.27 -15.54 37.63
CA ASP A 80 -7.11 -14.57 38.33
C ASP A 80 -6.44 -13.19 38.32
N PRO A 81 -6.96 -12.19 37.59
CA PRO A 81 -6.31 -10.88 37.50
C PRO A 81 -6.24 -10.12 38.82
N LEU A 82 -6.89 -10.59 39.87
CA LEU A 82 -6.76 -10.06 41.24
C LEU A 82 -5.56 -10.64 42.01
N LYS A 83 -4.95 -11.72 41.48
CA LYS A 83 -3.82 -12.40 42.11
C LYS A 83 -2.48 -11.92 41.53
N SER A 84 -1.60 -11.45 42.39
CA SER A 84 -0.26 -10.94 42.01
C SER A 84 0.62 -11.99 41.31
N SER A 85 0.35 -13.28 41.55
CA SER A 85 1.05 -14.41 40.89
C SER A 85 0.59 -14.68 39.46
N SER A 86 -0.52 -14.11 39.02
CA SER A 86 -1.05 -14.32 37.67
C SER A 86 -0.19 -13.68 36.61
N LEU A 87 -0.22 -14.22 35.39
CA LEU A 87 0.50 -13.67 34.23
C LEU A 87 0.07 -12.22 33.99
N TYR A 88 -1.22 -12.00 33.87
CA TYR A 88 -1.85 -10.68 33.79
C TYR A 88 -2.58 -10.38 35.08
N TYR A 89 -2.32 -9.20 35.64
CA TYR A 89 -2.73 -8.85 36.98
C TYR A 89 -3.06 -7.35 37.07
N PHE A 90 -4.14 -6.97 37.73
CA PHE A 90 -4.53 -5.56 37.81
C PHE A 90 -3.47 -4.64 38.42
N GLY A 91 -2.68 -5.12 39.36
CA GLY A 91 -1.52 -4.38 39.89
C GLY A 91 -0.38 -4.23 38.89
N ARG A 92 -0.50 -4.80 37.70
CA ARG A 92 0.36 -4.60 36.53
C ARG A 92 -0.50 -4.19 35.35
N SER A 93 -1.23 -3.10 35.51
CA SER A 93 -2.10 -2.56 34.45
C SER A 93 -2.17 -1.03 34.54
N ARG A 94 -2.58 -0.41 33.43
CA ARG A 94 -3.01 0.99 33.36
C ARG A 94 -4.31 1.07 32.55
N GLN A 95 -5.15 2.03 32.90
CA GLN A 95 -6.46 2.18 32.25
C GLN A 95 -6.60 3.58 31.65
N SER A 96 -7.29 3.64 30.50
CA SER A 96 -7.88 4.84 29.94
C SER A 96 -9.43 4.73 29.97
N GLU A 97 -10.12 5.57 29.21
CA GLU A 97 -11.59 5.56 29.17
C GLU A 97 -12.13 4.26 28.57
N HIS A 98 -11.54 3.81 27.43
CA HIS A 98 -12.05 2.66 26.67
C HIS A 98 -11.07 1.47 26.64
N PHE A 99 -9.87 1.60 27.23
CA PHE A 99 -8.87 0.53 27.23
C PHE A 99 -8.33 0.23 28.62
N ILE A 100 -7.85 -1.01 28.77
CA ILE A 100 -6.94 -1.41 29.82
C ILE A 100 -5.76 -2.15 29.21
N ILE A 101 -4.54 -1.76 29.56
CA ILE A 101 -3.33 -2.50 29.23
C ILE A 101 -2.86 -3.28 30.45
N PHE A 102 -2.68 -4.58 30.29
CA PHE A 102 -2.00 -5.46 31.22
C PHE A 102 -0.61 -5.76 30.69
N TRP A 103 0.40 -5.77 31.55
CA TRP A 103 1.72 -6.22 31.15
C TRP A 103 2.15 -7.48 31.91
N ASP A 104 2.99 -8.25 31.24
CA ASP A 104 3.47 -9.55 31.66
C ASP A 104 4.14 -9.47 33.05
N LYS A 105 4.05 -10.57 33.81
CA LYS A 105 4.66 -10.71 35.13
C LYS A 105 6.18 -10.48 35.13
N ASP A 106 6.85 -10.69 34.00
CA ASP A 106 8.29 -10.56 33.87
C ASP A 106 8.76 -9.09 33.94
N TYR A 107 7.83 -8.11 33.83
CA TYR A 107 8.09 -6.71 34.24
C TYR A 107 8.20 -6.53 35.76
N GLY A 108 7.78 -7.52 36.57
CA GLY A 108 7.80 -7.44 38.02
C GLY A 108 6.91 -6.32 38.55
N THR A 109 7.48 -5.45 39.41
CA THR A 109 6.80 -4.24 39.92
C THR A 109 7.22 -2.98 39.18
N THR A 110 7.97 -3.10 38.07
CA THR A 110 8.41 -1.99 37.25
C THR A 110 7.32 -1.66 36.22
N TYR A 111 7.07 -0.38 35.99
CA TYR A 111 6.27 0.02 34.83
C TYR A 111 7.02 -0.26 33.54
N PRO A 112 6.36 -0.62 32.44
CA PRO A 112 6.99 -0.65 31.12
C PRO A 112 7.63 0.69 30.73
N ASP A 113 7.09 1.81 31.25
CA ASP A 113 7.60 3.18 31.08
C ASP A 113 9.03 3.35 31.65
N ASP A 114 9.36 2.61 32.70
CA ASP A 114 10.66 2.65 33.37
C ASP A 114 11.58 1.49 32.95
N ALA A 115 11.11 0.58 32.12
CA ALA A 115 11.89 -0.54 31.65
C ALA A 115 12.99 -0.08 30.69
N ALA A 116 14.13 -0.79 30.70
CA ALA A 116 15.18 -0.54 29.73
C ALA A 116 14.76 -1.08 28.35
N SER A 117 15.25 -0.43 27.26
CA SER A 117 15.14 -1.00 25.91
C SER A 117 15.75 -2.41 25.90
N PRO A 118 15.15 -3.40 25.20
CA PRO A 118 14.03 -3.29 24.26
C PRO A 118 12.62 -3.44 24.86
N TYR A 119 12.49 -3.50 26.19
CA TYR A 119 11.20 -3.74 26.86
C TYR A 119 10.44 -2.45 27.22
N HIS A 120 11.00 -1.30 26.89
CA HIS A 120 10.39 0.00 27.19
C HIS A 120 9.12 0.26 26.37
N LEU A 121 8.07 0.74 27.03
CA LEU A 121 6.86 1.30 26.41
C LEU A 121 6.32 2.42 27.30
N ASP A 122 6.15 3.62 26.76
CA ASP A 122 5.35 4.67 27.38
C ASP A 122 3.88 4.27 27.34
N THR A 123 3.40 3.63 28.39
CA THR A 123 2.04 3.08 28.43
C THR A 123 0.98 4.16 28.45
N LYS A 124 1.30 5.38 28.90
CA LYS A 124 0.38 6.51 28.84
C LYS A 124 0.21 7.00 27.40
N ALA A 125 1.31 7.29 26.71
CA ALA A 125 1.26 7.71 25.31
C ALA A 125 0.62 6.65 24.40
N PHE A 126 0.88 5.36 24.67
CA PHE A 126 0.25 4.24 24.00
C PHE A 126 -1.28 4.26 24.18
N LEU A 127 -1.78 4.42 25.41
CA LEU A 127 -3.21 4.47 25.67
C LEU A 127 -3.86 5.73 25.08
N ASP A 128 -3.18 6.88 25.14
CA ASP A 128 -3.66 8.11 24.51
C ASP A 128 -3.86 7.89 23.00
N TRP A 129 -2.92 7.19 22.33
CA TRP A 129 -3.07 6.83 20.92
C TRP A 129 -4.21 5.83 20.67
N CYS A 130 -4.37 4.82 21.52
CA CYS A 130 -5.51 3.90 21.44
C CYS A 130 -6.86 4.64 21.54
N GLU A 131 -6.95 5.66 22.41
CA GLU A 131 -8.15 6.49 22.55
C GLU A 131 -8.44 7.36 21.32
N GLU A 132 -7.40 7.88 20.66
CA GLU A 132 -7.56 8.59 19.37
C GLU A 132 -8.11 7.66 18.30
N ILE A 133 -7.57 6.45 18.18
CA ILE A 133 -8.03 5.40 17.27
C ILE A 133 -9.49 5.05 17.57
N TYR A 134 -9.81 4.76 18.82
CA TYR A 134 -11.18 4.41 19.24
C TYR A 134 -12.19 5.48 18.82
N LYS A 135 -11.90 6.73 19.16
CA LYS A 135 -12.78 7.86 18.80
C LYS A 135 -13.00 7.98 17.30
N TYR A 136 -11.95 7.79 16.51
CA TYR A 136 -12.05 7.87 15.07
C TYR A 136 -12.84 6.69 14.48
N TYR A 137 -12.56 5.46 14.92
CA TYR A 137 -13.22 4.26 14.41
C TYR A 137 -14.69 4.19 14.79
N VAL A 138 -15.05 4.67 15.98
CA VAL A 138 -16.46 4.77 16.42
C VAL A 138 -17.17 5.95 15.79
N ASN A 139 -16.60 7.16 15.89
CA ASN A 139 -17.34 8.38 15.56
C ASN A 139 -17.30 8.73 14.07
N THR A 140 -16.21 8.38 13.37
CA THR A 140 -16.00 8.74 11.96
C THR A 140 -16.27 7.55 11.05
N LEU A 141 -15.59 6.43 11.28
CA LEU A 141 -15.75 5.23 10.44
C LEU A 141 -16.99 4.41 10.77
N LYS A 142 -17.63 4.64 11.94
CA LYS A 142 -18.87 3.98 12.37
C LYS A 142 -18.76 2.46 12.50
N PHE A 143 -17.58 1.93 12.86
CA PHE A 143 -17.43 0.48 13.05
C PHE A 143 -18.26 -0.07 14.22
N ILE A 144 -18.57 0.74 15.21
CA ILE A 144 -19.44 0.35 16.33
C ILE A 144 -20.57 1.38 16.46
N HIS A 145 -21.78 0.88 16.65
CA HIS A 145 -23.00 1.66 16.74
C HIS A 145 -23.39 1.90 18.22
N LEU A 146 -22.64 2.74 18.91
CA LEU A 146 -22.97 3.08 20.30
C LEU A 146 -24.18 4.01 20.37
N ASN A 147 -25.06 3.77 21.35
CA ASN A 147 -26.22 4.62 21.64
C ASN A 147 -27.20 4.81 20.45
N THR A 148 -27.26 3.88 19.52
CA THR A 148 -28.09 3.96 18.30
C THR A 148 -29.38 3.12 18.39
N GLY A 149 -29.63 2.43 19.49
CA GLY A 149 -30.69 1.44 19.65
C GLY A 149 -30.23 0.01 19.34
N GLU A 150 -29.13 -0.21 18.68
CA GLU A 150 -28.40 -1.47 18.65
C GLU A 150 -27.55 -1.59 19.91
N LYS A 151 -27.31 -2.80 20.37
CA LYS A 151 -26.52 -3.08 21.57
C LYS A 151 -25.07 -3.35 21.13
N SER A 152 -24.11 -2.80 21.88
CA SER A 152 -22.72 -3.21 21.79
C SER A 152 -22.21 -3.61 23.16
N TYR A 153 -21.32 -4.59 23.20
CA TYR A 153 -20.62 -4.89 24.45
C TYR A 153 -19.69 -3.76 24.88
N LEU A 154 -19.28 -2.86 23.95
CA LEU A 154 -18.50 -1.66 24.28
C LEU A 154 -19.34 -0.56 24.99
N ASP A 155 -20.65 -0.70 25.07
CA ASP A 155 -21.47 0.13 25.97
C ASP A 155 -21.15 -0.15 27.46
N GLN A 156 -20.55 -1.31 27.74
CA GLN A 156 -20.21 -1.74 29.10
C GLN A 156 -18.72 -1.99 29.30
N TYR A 157 -18.03 -2.64 28.35
CA TYR A 157 -16.68 -3.16 28.56
C TYR A 157 -15.62 -2.38 27.80
N LYS A 158 -14.42 -2.32 28.39
CA LYS A 158 -13.21 -1.77 27.76
C LYS A 158 -12.51 -2.83 26.90
N PHE A 159 -11.82 -2.40 25.85
CA PHE A 159 -10.86 -3.23 25.15
C PHE A 159 -9.68 -3.57 26.06
N GLN A 160 -9.13 -4.75 25.89
CA GLN A 160 -7.99 -5.24 26.65
C GLN A 160 -6.76 -5.34 25.78
N VAL A 161 -5.64 -4.86 26.30
CA VAL A 161 -4.33 -4.96 25.68
C VAL A 161 -3.44 -5.81 26.57
N PHE A 162 -2.77 -6.79 25.98
CA PHE A 162 -1.85 -7.70 26.64
C PHE A 162 -0.44 -7.44 26.12
N LEU A 163 0.38 -6.77 26.92
CA LEU A 163 1.75 -6.44 26.58
C LEU A 163 2.68 -7.58 27.03
N TRP A 164 3.33 -8.21 26.06
CA TRP A 164 4.32 -9.25 26.32
C TRP A 164 5.69 -8.68 26.70
N HIS A 165 6.39 -9.36 27.57
CA HIS A 165 7.81 -9.11 27.85
C HIS A 165 8.66 -9.95 26.89
N ASP A 166 8.65 -9.60 25.59
CA ASP A 166 9.28 -10.35 24.50
C ASP A 166 9.95 -9.37 23.52
N THR A 167 11.08 -9.79 22.98
CA THR A 167 11.83 -9.03 21.97
C THR A 167 11.55 -9.47 20.54
N THR A 168 10.87 -10.59 20.33
CA THR A 168 10.43 -11.01 19.01
C THR A 168 9.23 -10.17 18.61
N TRP A 169 9.36 -9.42 17.53
CA TRP A 169 8.28 -8.57 17.02
C TRP A 169 6.99 -9.39 16.84
N ALA A 170 5.93 -8.93 17.46
CA ALA A 170 4.61 -9.53 17.30
C ALA A 170 3.50 -8.56 17.72
N ALA A 171 2.44 -8.55 16.91
CA ALA A 171 1.19 -7.89 17.21
C ALA A 171 0.02 -8.73 16.68
N TYR A 172 -1.08 -8.75 17.41
CA TYR A 172 -2.31 -9.43 17.01
C TYR A 172 -3.52 -8.67 17.54
N GLY A 173 -4.38 -8.20 16.63
CA GLY A 173 -5.71 -7.72 16.96
C GLY A 173 -6.75 -8.81 16.70
N SER A 174 -7.61 -9.09 17.64
CA SER A 174 -8.67 -10.10 17.52
C SER A 174 -9.59 -10.04 18.72
N GLY A 175 -10.09 -11.18 19.16
CA GLY A 175 -10.80 -11.35 20.41
C GLY A 175 -10.79 -12.80 20.85
N PRO A 176 -11.06 -13.02 22.14
CA PRO A 176 -11.19 -14.34 22.72
C PRO A 176 -12.41 -15.09 22.17
N GLU A 177 -12.44 -16.41 22.36
CA GLU A 177 -13.53 -17.28 21.85
C GLU A 177 -14.91 -17.05 22.50
N ASP A 178 -14.99 -16.20 23.52
CA ASP A 178 -16.27 -15.91 24.22
C ASP A 178 -17.17 -14.92 23.49
N ASN A 179 -16.70 -14.28 22.43
CA ASN A 179 -17.46 -13.37 21.57
C ASN A 179 -18.06 -12.17 22.31
N ILE A 180 -17.29 -11.52 23.17
CA ILE A 180 -17.75 -10.35 23.95
C ILE A 180 -16.96 -9.10 23.60
N THR A 181 -15.63 -9.06 23.88
CA THR A 181 -14.82 -7.88 23.61
C THR A 181 -13.57 -8.21 22.83
N GLY A 182 -13.18 -7.32 21.92
CA GLY A 182 -11.92 -7.39 21.22
C GLY A 182 -10.71 -7.21 22.15
N CYS A 183 -9.57 -7.74 21.73
CA CYS A 183 -8.32 -7.67 22.45
C CYS A 183 -7.16 -7.38 21.48
N LEU A 184 -6.08 -6.81 22.05
CA LEU A 184 -4.83 -6.55 21.36
C LEU A 184 -3.69 -7.23 22.15
N TRP A 185 -2.85 -7.98 21.45
CA TRP A 185 -1.61 -8.56 21.99
C TRP A 185 -0.43 -7.95 21.27
N VAL A 186 0.52 -7.39 22.01
CA VAL A 186 1.69 -6.71 21.42
C VAL A 186 2.93 -6.96 22.26
N ASN A 187 4.09 -6.94 21.60
CA ASN A 187 5.37 -6.72 22.28
C ASN A 187 5.73 -5.22 22.24
N PRO A 188 6.73 -4.75 23.03
CA PRO A 188 7.06 -3.32 23.08
C PRO A 188 7.46 -2.72 21.74
N GLU A 189 8.16 -3.46 20.87
CA GLU A 189 8.58 -2.98 19.56
C GLU A 189 7.36 -2.68 18.66
N ALA A 190 6.42 -3.62 18.56
CA ALA A 190 5.19 -3.43 17.79
C ALA A 190 4.28 -2.36 18.40
N ALA A 191 4.20 -2.27 19.73
CA ALA A 191 3.43 -1.26 20.45
C ALA A 191 3.95 0.18 20.22
N ASN A 192 5.22 0.36 19.87
CA ASN A 192 5.80 1.65 19.50
C ASN A 192 5.53 2.06 18.04
N SER A 193 4.98 1.18 17.20
CA SER A 193 4.57 1.48 15.82
C SER A 193 3.13 1.97 15.77
N ARG A 194 2.91 3.26 15.46
CA ARG A 194 1.56 3.85 15.38
C ARG A 194 0.67 3.16 14.36
N ALA A 195 1.22 2.86 13.17
CA ALA A 195 0.48 2.17 12.11
C ALA A 195 0.10 0.74 12.54
N THR A 196 1.04 -0.01 13.13
CA THR A 196 0.77 -1.37 13.63
C THR A 196 -0.33 -1.37 14.69
N VAL A 197 -0.25 -0.48 15.68
CA VAL A 197 -1.29 -0.40 16.73
C VAL A 197 -2.66 -0.06 16.14
N ALA A 198 -2.73 0.86 15.17
CA ALA A 198 -3.99 1.20 14.52
C ALA A 198 -4.54 0.02 13.70
N HIS A 199 -3.67 -0.72 13.01
CA HIS A 199 -4.03 -1.92 12.26
C HIS A 199 -4.62 -3.01 13.18
N GLU A 200 -3.94 -3.33 14.25
CA GLU A 200 -4.35 -4.39 15.17
C GLU A 200 -5.62 -4.02 15.96
N ILE A 201 -5.75 -2.76 16.35
CA ILE A 201 -7.02 -2.26 16.91
C ILE A 201 -8.13 -2.37 15.84
N GLY A 202 -7.82 -2.17 14.57
CA GLY A 202 -8.75 -2.43 13.46
C GLY A 202 -9.31 -3.84 13.50
N HIS A 203 -8.47 -4.86 13.68
CA HIS A 203 -8.91 -6.25 13.86
C HIS A 203 -9.75 -6.46 15.11
N SER A 204 -9.41 -5.79 16.21
CA SER A 204 -10.22 -5.84 17.44
C SER A 204 -11.61 -5.26 17.21
N PHE A 205 -11.74 -4.20 16.40
CA PHE A 205 -13.03 -3.63 16.00
C PHE A 205 -13.80 -4.54 15.04
N GLN A 206 -13.13 -5.19 14.09
CA GLN A 206 -13.76 -6.18 13.21
C GLN A 206 -14.33 -7.36 13.99
N TYR A 207 -13.60 -7.85 14.99
CA TYR A 207 -14.09 -8.86 15.92
C TYR A 207 -15.29 -8.33 16.71
N GLN A 208 -15.24 -7.09 17.17
CA GLN A 208 -16.34 -6.47 17.92
C GLN A 208 -17.62 -6.35 17.09
N VAL A 209 -17.50 -6.00 15.80
CA VAL A 209 -18.65 -6.02 14.86
C VAL A 209 -19.30 -7.41 14.84
N ALA A 210 -18.50 -8.46 14.76
CA ALA A 210 -19.01 -9.83 14.77
C ALA A 210 -19.73 -10.17 16.09
N CYS A 211 -19.17 -9.78 17.23
CA CYS A 211 -19.80 -9.95 18.54
C CYS A 211 -21.14 -9.20 18.64
N ASP A 212 -21.18 -7.96 18.16
CA ASP A 212 -22.36 -7.13 18.20
C ASP A 212 -23.46 -7.64 17.23
N LEU A 213 -23.08 -8.21 16.08
CA LEU A 213 -24.03 -8.89 15.19
C LEU A 213 -24.69 -10.09 15.88
N ILE A 214 -23.95 -10.86 16.65
CA ILE A 214 -24.48 -11.99 17.44
C ILE A 214 -25.39 -11.47 18.58
N LEU A 215 -24.92 -10.45 19.31
CA LEU A 215 -25.67 -9.83 20.41
C LEU A 215 -27.04 -9.30 19.96
N ASN A 216 -27.06 -8.69 18.75
CA ASN A 216 -28.28 -8.15 18.14
C ASN A 216 -29.06 -9.19 17.31
N LYS A 217 -28.66 -10.47 17.34
CA LYS A 217 -29.33 -11.59 16.63
C LYS A 217 -29.37 -11.42 15.11
N LYS A 218 -28.39 -10.70 14.55
CA LYS A 218 -28.18 -10.55 13.10
C LYS A 218 -27.32 -11.69 12.54
N ALA A 219 -26.49 -12.30 13.37
CA ALA A 219 -25.75 -13.52 13.10
C ALA A 219 -26.02 -14.57 14.19
N THR A 220 -25.88 -15.85 13.86
CA THR A 220 -26.06 -16.96 14.80
C THR A 220 -24.81 -17.23 15.63
N ASP A 221 -23.66 -17.05 15.01
CA ASP A 221 -22.32 -17.25 15.59
C ASP A 221 -21.27 -16.47 14.79
N ILE A 222 -20.03 -16.45 15.29
CA ILE A 222 -18.92 -15.73 14.68
C ILE A 222 -18.53 -16.30 13.32
N TRP A 223 -18.74 -17.60 13.07
CA TRP A 223 -18.39 -18.27 11.82
C TRP A 223 -19.24 -17.82 10.64
N GLN A 224 -20.40 -17.22 10.93
CA GLN A 224 -21.28 -16.67 9.92
C GLN A 224 -20.84 -15.27 9.45
N THR A 225 -20.02 -14.56 10.23
CA THR A 225 -19.65 -13.17 9.99
C THR A 225 -18.42 -13.01 9.10
N ALA A 226 -18.19 -11.79 8.60
CA ALA A 226 -16.99 -11.45 7.82
C ALA A 226 -15.68 -11.72 8.57
N PHE A 227 -15.68 -11.64 9.89
CA PHE A 227 -14.51 -11.94 10.72
C PHE A 227 -14.01 -13.38 10.53
N ARG A 228 -14.80 -14.27 9.98
CA ARG A 228 -14.46 -15.66 9.68
C ARG A 228 -14.63 -16.02 8.19
N TYR A 229 -14.30 -15.09 7.30
CA TYR A 229 -14.19 -15.40 5.88
C TYR A 229 -12.96 -16.26 5.52
N ASP A 230 -12.15 -16.60 6.49
CA ASP A 230 -10.86 -17.25 6.51
C ASP A 230 -10.76 -18.63 5.82
N GLN A 231 -11.82 -19.22 5.38
CA GLN A 231 -11.75 -20.53 4.73
C GLN A 231 -12.45 -20.49 3.37
N GLY A 232 -11.70 -20.01 2.38
CA GLY A 232 -12.06 -20.14 0.99
C GLY A 232 -12.67 -18.91 0.33
N ASN A 233 -13.05 -17.87 1.06
CA ASN A 233 -13.72 -16.70 0.44
C ASN A 233 -13.40 -15.39 1.18
N GLY A 234 -12.16 -14.86 1.00
CA GLY A 234 -11.91 -13.46 1.31
C GLY A 234 -11.45 -13.18 2.75
N SER A 235 -10.63 -14.04 3.33
CA SER A 235 -9.92 -13.76 4.59
C SER A 235 -8.99 -12.55 4.49
N ASP A 236 -8.51 -12.24 3.31
CA ASP A 236 -7.79 -11.02 2.98
C ASP A 236 -8.59 -9.74 3.30
N PHE A 237 -9.92 -9.79 3.28
CA PHE A 237 -10.78 -8.65 3.57
C PHE A 237 -10.55 -8.05 4.98
N TRP A 238 -10.24 -8.87 5.97
CA TRP A 238 -9.92 -8.35 7.30
C TRP A 238 -8.59 -7.60 7.29
N GLU A 239 -7.54 -8.11 6.62
CA GLU A 239 -6.24 -7.45 6.51
C GLU A 239 -6.33 -6.15 5.69
N GLN A 240 -7.01 -6.21 4.54
CA GLN A 240 -7.23 -5.03 3.69
C GLN A 240 -7.97 -3.92 4.45
N THR A 241 -8.99 -4.29 5.22
CA THR A 241 -9.75 -3.33 6.02
C THR A 241 -8.92 -2.78 7.16
N ALA A 242 -8.20 -3.61 7.91
CA ALA A 242 -7.35 -3.15 9.01
C ALA A 242 -6.23 -2.24 8.50
N GLN A 243 -5.66 -2.55 7.34
CA GLN A 243 -4.65 -1.72 6.71
C GLN A 243 -5.20 -0.36 6.26
N TRP A 244 -6.39 -0.35 5.65
CA TRP A 244 -7.09 0.91 5.32
C TRP A 244 -7.42 1.72 6.59
N MET A 245 -7.90 1.08 7.66
CA MET A 245 -8.17 1.73 8.94
C MET A 245 -6.90 2.36 9.52
N ALA A 246 -5.78 1.66 9.47
CA ALA A 246 -4.50 2.19 9.93
C ALA A 246 -4.09 3.45 9.16
N TYR A 247 -4.22 3.45 7.83
CA TYR A 247 -3.86 4.62 7.01
C TYR A 247 -4.88 5.77 7.08
N GLN A 248 -6.05 5.56 7.66
CA GLN A 248 -6.90 6.67 8.09
C GLN A 248 -6.30 7.41 9.31
N MET A 249 -5.49 6.72 10.14
CA MET A 249 -4.85 7.28 11.32
C MET A 249 -3.43 7.80 11.07
N VAL A 250 -2.74 7.23 10.09
CA VAL A 250 -1.37 7.59 9.67
C VAL A 250 -1.30 7.75 8.15
N PRO A 251 -2.00 8.75 7.59
CA PRO A 251 -2.15 8.91 6.13
C PRO A 251 -0.83 9.14 5.40
N GLU A 252 0.22 9.63 6.09
CA GLU A 252 1.56 9.80 5.56
C GLU A 252 2.23 8.49 5.15
N GLU A 253 1.77 7.37 5.68
CA GLU A 253 2.30 6.05 5.36
C GLU A 253 1.59 5.37 4.17
N THR A 254 0.50 5.93 3.65
CA THR A 254 -0.31 5.32 2.58
C THR A 254 0.50 4.90 1.35
N PHE A 255 1.49 5.72 0.95
CA PHE A 255 2.31 5.49 -0.26
C PHE A 255 3.78 5.17 0.06
N THR A 256 4.19 5.19 1.32
CA THR A 256 5.61 5.02 1.72
C THR A 256 5.88 3.66 2.35
N ASN A 257 4.83 2.86 2.54
CA ASN A 257 4.94 1.54 3.14
C ASN A 257 5.22 0.46 2.08
N TYR A 258 5.68 -0.69 2.56
CA TYR A 258 5.95 -1.87 1.74
C TYR A 258 4.70 -2.36 0.94
N ASN A 259 3.51 -2.30 1.53
CA ASN A 259 2.28 -2.82 0.93
C ASN A 259 1.85 -2.03 -0.32
N PHE A 260 2.26 -0.76 -0.45
CA PHE A 260 2.07 0.01 -1.66
C PHE A 260 2.81 -0.60 -2.86
N GLY A 261 4.05 -1.03 -2.65
CA GLY A 261 4.83 -1.73 -3.68
C GLY A 261 4.17 -3.05 -4.09
N GLU A 262 3.72 -3.84 -3.11
CA GLU A 262 2.98 -5.09 -3.35
C GLU A 262 1.72 -4.86 -4.19
N PHE A 263 0.95 -3.83 -3.87
CA PHE A 263 -0.21 -3.46 -4.69
C PHE A 263 0.19 -3.11 -6.13
N CYS A 264 1.19 -2.26 -6.32
CA CYS A 264 1.63 -1.84 -7.66
C CYS A 264 2.10 -3.03 -8.53
N ASP A 265 2.70 -4.03 -7.92
CA ASP A 265 3.14 -5.22 -8.60
C ASP A 265 2.00 -6.22 -8.87
N ASN A 266 0.94 -6.20 -8.08
CA ASN A 266 -0.11 -7.23 -8.11
C ASN A 266 -1.52 -6.71 -8.48
N ALA A 267 -1.68 -5.47 -8.92
CA ALA A 267 -2.98 -4.89 -9.29
C ALA A 267 -3.74 -5.66 -10.40
N HIS A 268 -3.07 -6.57 -11.10
CA HIS A 268 -3.67 -7.48 -12.07
C HIS A 268 -4.41 -8.66 -11.43
N ARG A 269 -4.20 -8.92 -10.14
CA ARG A 269 -4.82 -10.01 -9.40
C ARG A 269 -6.23 -9.67 -8.92
N HIS A 270 -6.96 -10.69 -8.53
CA HIS A 270 -8.28 -10.51 -7.93
C HIS A 270 -8.19 -9.68 -6.66
N PHE A 271 -9.21 -8.85 -6.38
CA PHE A 271 -9.26 -8.04 -5.16
C PHE A 271 -9.04 -8.86 -3.88
N ALA A 272 -9.59 -10.07 -3.85
CA ALA A 272 -9.51 -11.00 -2.73
C ALA A 272 -8.38 -12.04 -2.91
N HIS A 273 -7.31 -11.71 -3.63
CA HIS A 273 -6.17 -12.60 -3.77
C HIS A 273 -5.27 -12.52 -2.54
N GLU A 274 -4.75 -13.65 -2.05
CA GLU A 274 -3.91 -13.72 -0.85
C GLU A 274 -2.63 -12.89 -0.93
N ASP A 275 -2.02 -12.76 -2.11
CA ASP A 275 -0.88 -11.87 -2.34
C ASP A 275 -1.26 -10.37 -2.23
N MET A 276 -2.56 -10.06 -2.20
CA MET A 276 -3.09 -8.71 -2.12
C MET A 276 -3.63 -8.35 -0.72
N ARG A 277 -3.53 -9.28 0.25
CA ARG A 277 -4.13 -9.12 1.59
C ARG A 277 -3.79 -7.81 2.29
N TYR A 278 -2.58 -7.33 2.16
CA TYR A 278 -2.14 -6.06 2.73
C TYR A 278 -2.11 -4.90 1.72
N GLY A 279 -2.22 -5.18 0.41
CA GLY A 279 -2.10 -4.19 -0.66
C GLY A 279 -3.43 -3.62 -1.15
N SER A 280 -4.52 -4.41 -1.14
CA SER A 280 -5.79 -4.03 -1.76
C SER A 280 -6.62 -2.98 -1.01
N TYR A 281 -6.08 -2.32 0.01
CA TYR A 281 -6.77 -1.28 0.77
C TYR A 281 -7.20 -0.06 -0.06
N PHE A 282 -6.65 0.14 -1.23
CA PHE A 282 -7.02 1.25 -2.11
C PHE A 282 -8.46 1.17 -2.64
N PHE A 283 -9.02 -0.03 -2.76
CA PHE A 283 -10.43 -0.16 -3.15
C PHE A 283 -11.38 0.35 -2.06
N HIS A 284 -10.97 0.34 -0.80
CA HIS A 284 -11.74 0.96 0.28
C HIS A 284 -11.80 2.48 0.16
N TYR A 285 -10.74 3.15 -0.32
CA TYR A 285 -10.79 4.60 -0.64
C TYR A 285 -11.81 4.88 -1.75
N TYR A 286 -11.90 4.00 -2.76
CA TYR A 286 -12.92 4.09 -3.79
C TYR A 286 -14.33 3.94 -3.22
N TRP A 287 -14.56 2.99 -2.31
CA TRP A 287 -15.86 2.84 -1.65
C TRP A 287 -16.24 4.09 -0.86
N VAL A 288 -15.27 4.69 -0.19
CA VAL A 288 -15.47 5.96 0.55
C VAL A 288 -15.87 7.09 -0.38
N ASP A 289 -15.21 7.24 -1.51
CA ASP A 289 -15.56 8.26 -2.50
C ASP A 289 -16.99 8.09 -3.05
N LYS A 290 -17.46 6.84 -3.19
CA LYS A 290 -18.79 6.53 -3.70
C LYS A 290 -19.90 6.64 -2.64
N TYR A 291 -19.63 6.25 -1.41
CA TYR A 291 -20.69 5.97 -0.43
C TYR A 291 -20.47 6.62 0.94
N GLY A 292 -19.37 7.36 1.12
CA GLY A 292 -19.02 8.05 2.37
C GLY A 292 -18.10 7.24 3.28
N LEU A 293 -17.59 7.91 4.32
CA LEU A 293 -16.57 7.36 5.23
C LEU A 293 -16.98 6.08 5.96
N ASP A 294 -18.28 5.86 6.13
CA ASP A 294 -18.84 4.66 6.75
C ASP A 294 -19.06 3.48 5.79
N ALA A 295 -18.69 3.62 4.51
CA ALA A 295 -18.97 2.62 3.49
C ALA A 295 -18.41 1.24 3.84
N VAL A 296 -17.15 1.19 4.30
CA VAL A 296 -16.49 -0.07 4.68
C VAL A 296 -17.18 -0.70 5.89
N SER A 297 -17.50 0.09 6.89
CA SER A 297 -18.24 -0.35 8.08
C SER A 297 -19.61 -0.94 7.72
N ARG A 298 -20.34 -0.30 6.80
CA ARG A 298 -21.65 -0.83 6.34
C ARG A 298 -21.51 -2.19 5.69
N VAL A 299 -20.45 -2.45 4.94
CA VAL A 299 -20.17 -3.78 4.39
C VAL A 299 -19.92 -4.77 5.54
N TRP A 300 -19.08 -4.43 6.53
CA TRP A 300 -18.81 -5.30 7.68
C TRP A 300 -20.06 -5.67 8.47
N HIS A 301 -20.99 -4.75 8.64
CA HIS A 301 -22.26 -4.98 9.35
C HIS A 301 -23.28 -5.83 8.57
N THR A 302 -23.07 -6.07 7.28
CA THR A 302 -23.97 -6.84 6.41
C THR A 302 -23.30 -8.08 5.80
N ALA A 303 -22.00 -8.20 5.96
CA ALA A 303 -21.21 -9.28 5.38
C ALA A 303 -21.40 -10.59 6.18
N LEU A 304 -22.20 -11.48 5.63
CA LEU A 304 -22.53 -12.79 6.20
C LEU A 304 -22.31 -13.89 5.16
N LYS A 305 -21.70 -15.00 5.59
CA LYS A 305 -21.60 -16.20 4.75
C LYS A 305 -23.00 -16.66 4.27
N PRO A 306 -23.13 -17.22 3.05
CA PRO A 306 -22.05 -17.71 2.17
C PRO A 306 -21.44 -16.65 1.23
N LYS A 307 -21.86 -15.38 1.31
CA LYS A 307 -21.28 -14.31 0.49
C LYS A 307 -19.83 -14.06 0.86
N ASP A 308 -19.01 -13.73 -0.14
CA ASP A 308 -17.68 -13.19 0.09
C ASP A 308 -17.71 -11.65 0.27
N SER A 309 -16.52 -11.02 0.33
CA SER A 309 -16.40 -9.57 0.54
C SER A 309 -17.02 -8.74 -0.59
N ILE A 310 -16.85 -9.18 -1.84
CA ILE A 310 -17.38 -8.49 -3.02
C ILE A 310 -18.87 -8.70 -3.17
N GLU A 311 -19.38 -9.91 -2.98
CA GLU A 311 -20.83 -10.18 -2.97
C GLU A 311 -21.52 -9.40 -1.85
N SER A 312 -20.85 -9.27 -0.69
CA SER A 312 -21.33 -8.45 0.42
C SER A 312 -21.35 -6.96 0.06
N TYR A 313 -20.30 -6.47 -0.60
CA TYR A 313 -20.25 -5.11 -1.11
C TYR A 313 -21.39 -4.84 -2.10
N MET A 314 -21.54 -5.67 -3.13
CA MET A 314 -22.64 -5.54 -4.11
C MET A 314 -24.00 -5.55 -3.41
N SER A 315 -24.20 -6.47 -2.47
CA SER A 315 -25.47 -6.58 -1.72
C SER A 315 -25.74 -5.35 -0.86
N THR A 316 -24.73 -4.82 -0.15
CA THR A 316 -24.85 -3.65 0.73
C THR A 316 -25.30 -2.42 -0.03
N PHE A 317 -24.77 -2.23 -1.25
CA PHE A 317 -25.07 -1.07 -2.09
C PHE A 317 -26.08 -1.35 -3.21
N SER A 318 -26.70 -2.55 -3.19
CA SER A 318 -27.72 -2.97 -4.16
C SER A 318 -27.24 -2.91 -5.61
N LEU A 319 -26.00 -3.29 -5.86
CA LEU A 319 -25.37 -3.27 -7.18
C LEU A 319 -25.71 -4.53 -7.97
N THR A 320 -26.05 -4.35 -9.23
CA THR A 320 -25.97 -5.42 -10.24
C THR A 320 -24.52 -5.72 -10.57
N LEU A 321 -24.26 -6.87 -11.22
CA LEU A 321 -22.91 -7.20 -11.68
C LEU A 321 -22.38 -6.18 -12.71
N ASP A 322 -23.23 -5.68 -13.59
CA ASP A 322 -22.83 -4.68 -14.60
C ASP A 322 -22.42 -3.35 -13.94
N GLU A 323 -23.15 -2.91 -12.92
CA GLU A 323 -22.80 -1.72 -12.13
C GLU A 323 -21.51 -1.94 -11.34
N PHE A 324 -21.31 -3.12 -10.77
CA PHE A 324 -20.06 -3.48 -10.10
C PHE A 324 -18.89 -3.50 -11.09
N ASN A 325 -19.04 -4.12 -12.25
CA ASN A 325 -18.02 -4.15 -13.29
C ASN A 325 -17.66 -2.74 -13.79
N ALA A 326 -18.64 -1.85 -13.90
CA ALA A 326 -18.40 -0.44 -14.20
C ALA A 326 -17.59 0.26 -13.09
N GLN A 327 -17.83 -0.09 -11.82
CA GLN A 327 -17.05 0.42 -10.70
C GLN A 327 -15.63 -0.15 -10.66
N VAL A 328 -15.43 -1.41 -11.00
CA VAL A 328 -14.09 -2.01 -11.15
C VAL A 328 -13.27 -1.25 -12.19
N TYR A 329 -13.87 -0.90 -13.32
CA TYR A 329 -13.20 -0.09 -14.34
C TYR A 329 -12.91 1.35 -13.85
N ASP A 330 -13.91 2.03 -13.25
CA ASP A 330 -13.72 3.38 -12.69
C ASP A 330 -12.62 3.40 -11.63
N TYR A 331 -12.60 2.40 -10.75
CA TYR A 331 -11.52 2.21 -9.79
C TYR A 331 -10.16 2.05 -10.47
N ALA A 332 -10.04 1.15 -11.45
CA ALA A 332 -8.80 0.93 -12.20
C ALA A 332 -8.30 2.21 -12.90
N ALA A 333 -9.21 2.96 -13.50
CA ALA A 333 -8.90 4.23 -14.16
C ALA A 333 -8.41 5.29 -13.14
N ARG A 334 -9.03 5.36 -11.95
CA ARG A 334 -8.61 6.27 -10.88
C ARG A 334 -7.26 5.88 -10.28
N VAL A 335 -6.96 4.59 -10.15
CA VAL A 335 -5.65 4.11 -9.67
C VAL A 335 -4.52 4.59 -10.58
N ALA A 336 -4.72 4.75 -11.89
CA ALA A 336 -3.68 5.26 -12.78
C ALA A 336 -3.08 6.60 -12.30
N THR A 337 -3.87 7.40 -11.61
CA THR A 337 -3.49 8.74 -11.10
C THR A 337 -3.80 8.92 -9.61
N TRP A 338 -4.19 7.84 -8.92
CA TRP A 338 -4.59 7.81 -7.51
C TRP A 338 -5.67 8.86 -7.19
N ASP A 339 -6.69 8.98 -8.06
CA ASP A 339 -7.76 9.97 -7.96
C ASP A 339 -8.82 9.56 -6.94
N PHE A 340 -8.44 9.48 -5.68
CA PHE A 340 -9.32 9.25 -4.54
C PHE A 340 -9.26 10.45 -3.61
N GLU A 341 -10.40 11.00 -3.22
CA GLU A 341 -10.50 12.31 -2.57
C GLU A 341 -9.55 12.47 -1.38
N GLN A 342 -9.43 11.44 -0.54
CA GLN A 342 -8.61 11.48 0.66
C GLN A 342 -7.10 11.50 0.39
N ILE A 343 -6.65 10.91 -0.75
CA ILE A 343 -5.24 10.65 -1.01
C ILE A 343 -4.74 11.22 -2.35
N LYS A 344 -5.60 11.82 -3.18
CA LYS A 344 -5.27 12.26 -4.55
C LYS A 344 -4.13 13.28 -4.64
N ALA A 345 -3.92 14.09 -3.61
CA ALA A 345 -2.89 15.12 -3.62
C ALA A 345 -1.49 14.52 -3.55
N GLU A 346 -1.28 13.54 -2.66
CA GLU A 346 -0.03 12.79 -2.57
C GLU A 346 0.04 11.74 -3.66
N GLY A 347 -1.06 11.02 -3.88
CA GLY A 347 -1.16 9.94 -4.86
C GLY A 347 -0.79 10.35 -6.28
N ALA A 348 -1.08 11.59 -6.70
CA ALA A 348 -0.72 12.08 -8.03
C ALA A 348 0.79 11.97 -8.35
N ARG A 349 1.64 12.03 -7.33
CA ARG A 349 3.09 11.88 -7.46
C ARG A 349 3.51 10.44 -7.75
N HIS A 350 2.65 9.49 -7.40
CA HIS A 350 2.82 8.06 -7.62
C HIS A 350 2.04 7.56 -8.85
N ALA A 351 1.51 8.47 -9.67
CA ALA A 351 0.77 8.12 -10.89
C ALA A 351 1.62 7.22 -11.80
N GLY A 352 1.01 6.15 -12.31
CA GLY A 352 1.67 5.16 -13.15
C GLY A 352 2.61 4.19 -12.41
N ALA A 353 2.57 4.14 -11.08
CA ALA A 353 3.39 3.19 -10.29
C ALA A 353 2.98 1.72 -10.53
N VAL A 354 1.74 1.46 -10.91
CA VAL A 354 1.27 0.10 -11.20
C VAL A 354 2.01 -0.47 -12.40
N SER A 355 2.64 -1.62 -12.21
CA SER A 355 3.49 -2.25 -13.21
C SER A 355 2.67 -3.01 -14.26
N TRP A 356 3.02 -2.88 -15.55
CA TRP A 356 2.51 -3.70 -16.62
C TRP A 356 3.66 -4.33 -17.41
N LYS A 357 3.42 -5.49 -17.98
CA LYS A 357 4.37 -6.16 -18.84
C LYS A 357 3.69 -6.76 -20.05
N GLY A 358 4.23 -6.48 -21.23
CA GLY A 358 3.75 -7.00 -22.50
C GLY A 358 4.81 -7.76 -23.26
N VAL A 359 4.38 -8.64 -24.16
CA VAL A 359 5.22 -9.38 -25.09
C VAL A 359 4.82 -8.98 -26.50
N ASP A 360 5.78 -8.56 -27.32
CA ASP A 360 5.53 -8.24 -28.73
C ASP A 360 4.97 -9.46 -29.47
N ALA A 361 3.80 -9.30 -30.06
CA ALA A 361 3.10 -10.32 -30.83
C ALA A 361 3.20 -10.10 -32.34
N GLY A 362 3.94 -9.08 -32.77
CA GLY A 362 4.10 -8.69 -34.18
C GLY A 362 2.98 -7.81 -34.70
N ALA A 363 3.23 -7.12 -35.80
CA ALA A 363 2.30 -6.19 -36.46
C ALA A 363 1.70 -5.11 -35.53
N GLY A 364 2.45 -4.71 -34.51
CA GLY A 364 2.07 -3.70 -33.52
C GLY A 364 1.17 -4.23 -32.39
N TRP A 365 0.90 -5.53 -32.35
CA TRP A 365 0.17 -6.16 -31.26
C TRP A 365 1.09 -6.52 -30.08
N TRP A 366 0.60 -6.30 -28.87
CA TRP A 366 1.26 -6.64 -27.61
C TRP A 366 0.36 -7.56 -26.80
N LYS A 367 0.83 -8.74 -26.46
CA LYS A 367 0.16 -9.65 -25.52
C LYS A 367 0.55 -9.27 -24.09
N VAL A 368 -0.40 -9.33 -23.17
CA VAL A 368 -0.05 -9.26 -21.75
C VAL A 368 0.87 -10.42 -21.39
N ASP A 369 1.92 -10.17 -20.63
CA ASP A 369 2.80 -11.23 -20.13
C ASP A 369 2.02 -12.14 -19.17
N PRO A 370 2.25 -13.47 -19.15
CA PRO A 370 1.55 -14.37 -18.24
C PRO A 370 1.62 -13.96 -16.76
N SER A 371 2.73 -13.34 -16.33
CA SER A 371 2.90 -12.85 -14.95
C SER A 371 2.07 -11.60 -14.62
N LYS A 372 1.41 -11.00 -15.61
CA LYS A 372 0.56 -9.80 -15.47
C LYS A 372 -0.81 -9.98 -16.11
N ALA A 373 -1.16 -11.22 -16.45
CA ALA A 373 -2.48 -11.51 -16.99
C ALA A 373 -3.56 -11.25 -15.94
N PRO A 374 -4.57 -10.41 -16.22
CA PRO A 374 -5.51 -10.02 -15.19
C PRO A 374 -6.44 -11.18 -14.80
N GLU A 375 -6.73 -11.24 -13.51
CA GLU A 375 -7.80 -12.02 -12.91
C GLU A 375 -9.10 -11.19 -12.86
N ALA A 376 -10.22 -11.80 -12.48
CA ALA A 376 -11.45 -11.04 -12.24
C ALA A 376 -11.21 -9.91 -11.21
N THR A 377 -11.75 -8.72 -11.47
CA THR A 377 -11.50 -7.47 -10.72
C THR A 377 -10.10 -6.88 -10.83
N GLY A 378 -9.12 -7.64 -11.33
CA GLY A 378 -7.77 -7.15 -11.59
C GLY A 378 -7.70 -6.29 -12.86
N PHE A 379 -6.63 -5.51 -13.00
CA PHE A 379 -6.48 -4.60 -14.13
C PHE A 379 -5.01 -4.35 -14.50
N ASN A 380 -4.83 -3.81 -15.70
CA ASN A 380 -3.54 -3.34 -16.17
C ASN A 380 -3.61 -1.86 -16.58
N LEU A 381 -2.55 -1.12 -16.32
CA LEU A 381 -2.35 0.27 -16.71
C LEU A 381 -1.15 0.36 -17.64
N ILE A 382 -1.40 0.75 -18.89
CA ILE A 382 -0.39 0.76 -19.94
C ILE A 382 -0.02 2.21 -20.27
N ARG A 383 1.17 2.63 -19.93
CA ARG A 383 1.66 3.97 -20.24
C ARG A 383 1.83 4.16 -21.74
N LEU A 384 1.35 5.28 -22.26
CA LEU A 384 1.45 5.63 -23.68
C LEU A 384 2.25 6.91 -23.89
N SER A 385 3.16 6.89 -24.88
CA SER A 385 3.92 8.06 -25.33
C SER A 385 3.16 8.75 -26.45
N VAL A 386 2.27 9.66 -26.09
CA VAL A 386 1.43 10.41 -27.03
C VAL A 386 1.45 11.90 -26.72
N ARG A 387 1.01 12.72 -27.67
CA ARG A 387 0.97 14.18 -27.53
C ARG A 387 -0.46 14.70 -27.51
N PRO A 388 -0.71 15.83 -26.86
CA PRO A 388 -2.00 16.50 -26.91
C PRO A 388 -2.54 16.66 -28.34
N GLY A 389 -3.82 16.42 -28.53
CA GLY A 389 -4.53 16.56 -29.80
C GLY A 389 -4.43 15.35 -30.73
N GLN A 390 -3.63 14.33 -30.44
CA GLN A 390 -3.56 13.12 -31.26
C GLN A 390 -4.84 12.28 -31.14
N GLU A 391 -5.27 11.69 -32.23
CA GLU A 391 -6.37 10.71 -32.27
C GLU A 391 -5.80 9.33 -31.87
N LEU A 392 -6.07 8.94 -30.62
CA LEU A 392 -5.59 7.70 -30.04
C LEU A 392 -6.63 6.59 -30.23
N THR A 393 -6.18 5.43 -30.68
CA THR A 393 -7.01 4.22 -30.78
C THR A 393 -6.33 3.05 -30.09
N MET A 394 -7.08 2.28 -29.32
CA MET A 394 -6.71 0.97 -28.78
C MET A 394 -7.59 -0.09 -29.42
N ASP A 395 -7.02 -0.93 -30.26
CA ASP A 395 -7.63 -2.19 -30.69
C ASP A 395 -7.33 -3.26 -29.64
N PHE A 396 -8.33 -3.99 -29.24
CA PHE A 396 -8.26 -4.99 -28.16
C PHE A 396 -8.80 -6.34 -28.64
N ALA A 397 -8.12 -7.42 -28.24
CA ALA A 397 -8.61 -8.79 -28.44
C ALA A 397 -8.35 -9.62 -27.17
N GLY A 398 -9.42 -10.02 -26.51
CA GLY A 398 -9.37 -10.98 -25.40
C GLY A 398 -9.05 -12.38 -25.88
N MET A 399 -8.26 -13.13 -25.13
CA MET A 399 -7.75 -14.45 -25.48
C MET A 399 -8.04 -15.49 -24.38
N PRO A 400 -9.31 -15.71 -23.98
CA PRO A 400 -9.59 -16.65 -22.90
C PRO A 400 -9.03 -18.04 -23.21
N ASN A 401 -8.44 -18.69 -22.23
CA ASN A 401 -7.80 -19.99 -22.34
C ASN A 401 -6.59 -20.06 -23.31
N ALA A 402 -5.95 -18.95 -23.64
CA ALA A 402 -4.76 -18.96 -24.49
C ALA A 402 -3.63 -19.83 -23.89
N PRO A 403 -2.84 -20.50 -24.73
CA PRO A 403 -1.68 -21.26 -24.25
C PRO A 403 -0.66 -20.38 -23.52
N GLY A 404 -0.07 -20.90 -22.44
CA GLY A 404 0.94 -20.20 -21.62
C GLY A 404 0.36 -19.38 -20.48
N TYR A 405 -0.97 -19.34 -20.32
CA TYR A 405 -1.68 -18.71 -19.21
C TYR A 405 -2.46 -19.76 -18.41
N ASN A 406 -2.80 -19.42 -17.17
CA ASN A 406 -3.76 -20.20 -16.41
C ASN A 406 -5.12 -20.19 -17.12
N LYS A 407 -5.94 -21.21 -16.88
CA LYS A 407 -7.23 -21.35 -17.57
C LYS A 407 -8.25 -20.32 -17.09
N SER A 408 -8.86 -19.62 -18.01
CA SER A 408 -9.98 -18.70 -17.73
C SER A 408 -11.27 -19.45 -17.30
N GLY A 409 -11.36 -20.74 -17.58
CA GLY A 409 -12.60 -21.51 -17.40
C GLY A 409 -13.52 -21.41 -18.62
N ASP A 410 -14.81 -21.10 -18.40
CA ASP A 410 -15.76 -20.92 -19.53
C ASP A 410 -15.50 -19.59 -20.27
N ALA A 411 -15.02 -19.69 -21.49
CA ALA A 411 -14.73 -18.53 -22.34
C ALA A 411 -15.95 -17.63 -22.62
N LYS A 412 -17.17 -18.13 -22.42
CA LYS A 412 -18.39 -17.31 -22.55
C LYS A 412 -18.55 -16.30 -21.42
N GLN A 413 -17.85 -16.50 -20.32
CA GLN A 413 -17.85 -15.62 -19.17
C GLN A 413 -16.84 -14.45 -19.32
N ALA A 414 -16.05 -14.46 -20.38
CA ALA A 414 -15.03 -13.45 -20.64
C ALA A 414 -15.63 -12.02 -20.72
N GLY A 415 -14.92 -11.07 -20.12
CA GLY A 415 -15.28 -9.66 -20.16
C GLY A 415 -14.12 -8.77 -19.76
N TRP A 416 -13.98 -7.67 -20.50
CA TRP A 416 -13.01 -6.60 -20.21
C TRP A 416 -13.67 -5.24 -20.45
N THR A 417 -13.28 -4.26 -19.66
CA THR A 417 -13.67 -2.86 -19.88
C THR A 417 -12.41 -2.04 -20.13
N LEU A 418 -12.45 -1.21 -21.17
CA LEU A 418 -11.30 -0.57 -21.80
C LEU A 418 -11.50 0.94 -21.86
N GLY A 419 -10.43 1.72 -21.77
CA GLY A 419 -10.45 3.15 -22.01
C GLY A 419 -9.12 3.80 -21.70
N PHE A 420 -9.14 5.13 -21.52
CA PHE A 420 -7.95 5.92 -21.31
C PHE A 420 -8.13 6.90 -20.16
N VAL A 421 -7.01 7.27 -19.55
CA VAL A 421 -6.93 8.31 -18.55
C VAL A 421 -5.73 9.19 -18.81
N SER A 422 -5.84 10.50 -18.54
CA SER A 422 -4.72 11.43 -18.60
C SER A 422 -4.55 12.21 -17.30
N LEU A 423 -3.30 12.64 -17.09
CA LEU A 423 -2.90 13.55 -16.03
C LEU A 423 -2.15 14.72 -16.64
N GLY A 424 -2.48 15.93 -16.20
CA GLY A 424 -1.79 17.15 -16.59
C GLY A 424 -0.41 17.28 -15.94
N GLU A 425 0.40 18.21 -16.44
CA GLU A 425 1.70 18.53 -15.85
C GLU A 425 1.60 19.09 -14.42
N ASP A 426 0.47 19.70 -14.10
CA ASP A 426 0.12 20.22 -12.78
C ASP A 426 -0.19 19.11 -11.73
N LEU A 427 -0.19 17.85 -12.15
CA LEU A 427 -0.55 16.68 -11.36
C LEU A 427 -1.94 16.73 -10.71
N SER A 428 -2.79 17.68 -11.14
CA SER A 428 -4.15 17.87 -10.60
C SER A 428 -5.24 17.71 -11.65
N THR A 429 -4.96 18.04 -12.91
CA THR A 429 -5.91 17.92 -14.01
C THR A 429 -5.97 16.49 -14.51
N ARG A 430 -7.13 15.85 -14.34
CA ARG A 430 -7.40 14.46 -14.76
C ARG A 430 -8.55 14.42 -15.76
N LYS A 431 -8.42 13.59 -16.78
CA LYS A 431 -9.50 13.34 -17.75
C LYS A 431 -9.58 11.87 -18.08
N TYR A 432 -10.80 11.40 -18.31
CA TYR A 432 -11.16 10.03 -18.58
C TYR A 432 -11.88 9.95 -19.91
N SER A 433 -11.58 8.95 -20.72
CA SER A 433 -12.37 8.65 -21.93
C SER A 433 -13.67 7.93 -21.60
N GLU A 434 -14.58 7.85 -22.56
CA GLU A 434 -15.63 6.85 -22.53
C GLU A 434 -15.02 5.45 -22.49
N SER A 435 -15.71 4.51 -21.85
CA SER A 435 -15.27 3.12 -21.77
C SER A 435 -15.89 2.26 -22.87
N THR A 436 -15.18 1.23 -23.28
CA THR A 436 -15.63 0.21 -24.23
C THR A 436 -15.61 -1.16 -23.54
N ILE A 437 -16.64 -1.97 -23.76
CA ILE A 437 -16.76 -3.31 -23.21
C ILE A 437 -16.49 -4.36 -24.29
N ALA A 438 -15.59 -5.29 -24.02
CA ALA A 438 -15.31 -6.46 -24.85
C ALA A 438 -15.73 -7.74 -24.12
N THR A 439 -16.61 -8.53 -24.72
CA THR A 439 -17.12 -9.78 -24.14
C THR A 439 -17.22 -10.87 -25.20
N ALA A 440 -17.62 -12.06 -24.82
CA ALA A 440 -17.94 -13.13 -25.76
C ALA A 440 -19.00 -12.73 -26.80
N ALA A 441 -19.92 -11.83 -26.44
CA ALA A 441 -20.93 -11.31 -27.39
C ALA A 441 -20.34 -10.44 -28.52
N THR A 442 -19.19 -9.80 -28.27
CA THR A 442 -18.41 -9.05 -29.27
C THR A 442 -17.23 -9.86 -29.81
N ASN A 443 -17.26 -11.21 -29.68
CA ASN A 443 -16.16 -12.10 -30.00
C ASN A 443 -14.86 -11.74 -29.25
N ASN A 444 -14.96 -11.19 -28.05
CA ASN A 444 -13.89 -10.68 -27.22
C ASN A 444 -13.10 -9.51 -27.84
N TYR A 445 -13.64 -8.81 -28.82
CA TYR A 445 -13.02 -7.64 -29.43
C TYR A 445 -13.66 -6.35 -28.93
N GLY A 446 -12.83 -5.30 -28.85
CA GLY A 446 -13.24 -3.95 -28.54
C GLY A 446 -12.27 -2.93 -29.14
N THR A 447 -12.78 -1.74 -29.45
CA THR A 447 -11.96 -0.60 -29.89
C THR A 447 -12.32 0.61 -29.07
N ALA A 448 -11.37 1.15 -28.32
CA ALA A 448 -11.51 2.42 -27.61
C ALA A 448 -10.81 3.53 -28.39
N GLN A 449 -11.45 4.70 -28.50
CA GLN A 449 -10.91 5.86 -29.19
C GLN A 449 -10.97 7.09 -28.32
N TRP A 450 -9.98 7.96 -28.43
CA TRP A 450 -9.91 9.19 -27.66
C TRP A 450 -9.02 10.24 -28.31
N THR A 451 -9.49 11.46 -28.40
CA THR A 451 -8.62 12.59 -28.70
C THR A 451 -7.85 12.96 -27.44
N VAL A 452 -6.55 12.86 -27.45
CA VAL A 452 -5.68 13.18 -26.30
C VAL A 452 -5.93 14.62 -25.86
N PRO A 453 -6.33 14.87 -24.60
CA PRO A 453 -6.63 16.22 -24.12
C PRO A 453 -5.48 17.20 -24.29
N ALA A 454 -5.80 18.48 -24.56
CA ALA A 454 -4.82 19.52 -24.82
C ALA A 454 -3.89 19.80 -23.63
N ASP A 455 -4.34 19.49 -22.42
CA ASP A 455 -3.63 19.65 -21.16
C ASP A 455 -3.02 18.35 -20.62
N ALA A 456 -3.11 17.25 -21.40
CA ALA A 456 -2.53 15.97 -21.01
C ALA A 456 -0.99 16.00 -21.13
N LYS A 457 -0.31 15.65 -20.05
CA LYS A 457 1.12 15.38 -20.03
C LYS A 457 1.39 13.88 -20.04
N TYR A 458 0.56 13.14 -19.37
CA TYR A 458 0.68 11.70 -19.15
C TYR A 458 -0.61 11.00 -19.54
N VAL A 459 -0.50 9.86 -20.23
CA VAL A 459 -1.65 9.09 -20.70
C VAL A 459 -1.43 7.61 -20.44
N TRP A 460 -2.47 6.96 -19.95
CA TRP A 460 -2.51 5.50 -19.75
C TRP A 460 -3.72 4.91 -20.46
N ALA A 461 -3.53 3.74 -21.06
CA ALA A 461 -4.65 2.86 -21.37
C ALA A 461 -4.96 2.00 -20.13
N VAL A 462 -6.24 1.79 -19.91
CA VAL A 462 -6.80 1.01 -18.80
C VAL A 462 -7.44 -0.24 -19.38
N VAL A 463 -7.06 -1.41 -18.90
CA VAL A 463 -7.69 -2.70 -19.21
C VAL A 463 -8.10 -3.35 -17.90
N ALA A 464 -9.38 -3.29 -17.57
CA ALA A 464 -9.93 -3.93 -16.39
C ALA A 464 -10.60 -5.27 -16.76
N CYS A 465 -10.38 -6.31 -15.97
CA CYS A 465 -11.01 -7.60 -16.14
C CYS A 465 -12.39 -7.60 -15.45
N THR A 466 -13.43 -7.65 -16.26
CA THR A 466 -14.85 -7.51 -15.87
C THR A 466 -15.70 -8.63 -16.45
N PRO A 467 -15.54 -9.88 -15.97
CA PRO A 467 -16.26 -11.04 -16.47
C PRO A 467 -17.79 -10.85 -16.38
N THR A 468 -18.53 -11.52 -17.28
CA THR A 468 -19.99 -11.44 -17.35
C THR A 468 -20.71 -12.25 -16.26
N VAL A 469 -19.97 -12.94 -15.43
CA VAL A 469 -20.42 -13.57 -14.17
C VAL A 469 -19.46 -13.20 -13.06
N TYR A 470 -19.97 -13.10 -11.83
CA TYR A 470 -19.07 -12.92 -10.71
C TYR A 470 -18.25 -14.20 -10.48
N ILE A 471 -16.94 -14.03 -10.24
CA ILE A 471 -15.99 -15.11 -10.01
C ILE A 471 -15.35 -14.88 -8.65
N THR A 472 -15.66 -15.74 -7.71
CA THR A 472 -15.02 -15.76 -6.38
C THR A 472 -13.59 -16.23 -6.49
N HIS A 473 -12.69 -15.61 -5.75
CA HIS A 473 -11.33 -16.10 -5.54
C HIS A 473 -11.29 -16.99 -4.29
N LEU A 474 -10.58 -18.11 -4.39
CA LEU A 474 -10.40 -19.03 -3.27
C LEU A 474 -9.07 -18.74 -2.58
N TRP A 475 -9.09 -18.65 -1.25
CA TRP A 475 -7.85 -18.61 -0.48
C TRP A 475 -7.25 -20.01 -0.37
N ASP A 476 -6.26 -20.31 -1.16
CA ASP A 476 -5.61 -21.62 -1.14
C ASP A 476 -4.10 -21.57 -1.40
N GLU A 477 -3.52 -20.36 -1.50
CA GLU A 477 -2.10 -20.10 -1.76
C GLU A 477 -1.58 -20.86 -3.00
N ASN A 478 -2.44 -21.11 -3.98
CA ASN A 478 -2.14 -21.88 -5.18
C ASN A 478 -2.39 -21.09 -6.47
N ASN A 479 -1.50 -20.18 -6.80
CA ASN A 479 -1.58 -19.34 -8.00
C ASN A 479 -1.70 -20.13 -9.32
N ALA A 480 -1.53 -21.45 -9.31
CA ALA A 480 -1.65 -22.26 -10.52
C ALA A 480 -3.11 -22.54 -10.94
N ASN A 481 -4.07 -22.37 -10.03
CA ASN A 481 -5.50 -22.56 -10.31
C ASN A 481 -6.26 -21.23 -10.51
N ASP A 482 -5.60 -20.08 -10.31
CA ASP A 482 -6.20 -18.77 -10.55
C ASP A 482 -6.61 -18.60 -12.00
N ARG A 483 -7.75 -17.93 -12.21
CA ARG A 483 -8.29 -17.76 -13.56
C ARG A 483 -7.72 -16.51 -14.22
N HIS A 484 -6.82 -16.69 -15.17
CA HIS A 484 -6.30 -15.61 -15.98
C HIS A 484 -7.22 -15.27 -17.15
N TRP A 485 -7.37 -13.98 -17.43
CA TRP A 485 -8.11 -13.45 -18.56
C TRP A 485 -7.16 -12.69 -19.49
N PRO A 486 -6.30 -13.41 -20.23
CA PRO A 486 -5.29 -12.81 -21.07
C PRO A 486 -5.91 -12.07 -22.26
N TYR A 487 -5.13 -11.12 -22.77
CA TYR A 487 -5.53 -10.28 -23.90
C TYR A 487 -4.32 -9.84 -24.71
N GLN A 488 -4.58 -9.25 -25.88
CA GLN A 488 -3.62 -8.46 -26.63
C GLN A 488 -4.21 -7.12 -27.01
N VAL A 489 -3.33 -6.11 -27.16
CA VAL A 489 -3.69 -4.75 -27.54
C VAL A 489 -2.79 -4.23 -28.64
N LYS A 490 -3.33 -3.32 -29.46
CA LYS A 490 -2.57 -2.55 -30.42
C LYS A 490 -2.99 -1.09 -30.31
N PHE A 491 -2.01 -0.20 -30.27
CA PHE A 491 -2.27 1.23 -30.15
C PHE A 491 -1.86 1.93 -31.44
N THR A 492 -2.66 2.92 -31.86
CA THR A 492 -2.31 3.85 -32.92
C THR A 492 -2.55 5.29 -32.45
N ALA A 493 -1.70 6.22 -32.88
CA ALA A 493 -1.91 7.65 -32.72
C ALA A 493 -1.86 8.31 -34.10
N ASP A 494 -2.92 9.03 -34.48
CA ASP A 494 -3.10 9.60 -35.83
C ASP A 494 -2.95 8.54 -36.95
N GLY A 495 -3.32 7.29 -36.67
CA GLY A 495 -3.21 6.15 -37.58
C GLY A 495 -1.85 5.44 -37.61
N GLU A 496 -0.82 6.00 -36.99
CA GLU A 496 0.50 5.38 -36.87
C GLU A 496 0.56 4.45 -35.66
N VAL A 497 1.13 3.26 -35.83
CA VAL A 497 1.28 2.27 -34.75
C VAL A 497 2.25 2.79 -33.69
N LEU A 498 1.82 2.79 -32.44
CA LEU A 498 2.69 3.11 -31.32
C LEU A 498 3.55 1.88 -30.94
N ASP A 499 4.85 2.10 -30.88
CA ASP A 499 5.77 1.14 -30.27
C ASP A 499 5.75 1.39 -28.76
N LEU A 500 5.24 0.43 -28.00
CA LEU A 500 5.22 0.52 -26.53
C LEU A 500 6.63 0.40 -25.90
N GLY A 501 7.61 -0.02 -26.71
CA GLY A 501 8.97 -0.26 -26.22
C GLY A 501 9.04 -1.41 -25.21
N ALA A 502 10.15 -1.53 -24.51
CA ALA A 502 10.20 -2.37 -23.30
C ALA A 502 9.29 -1.72 -22.25
N PRO A 503 8.47 -2.52 -21.55
CA PRO A 503 7.53 -1.99 -20.58
C PRO A 503 8.27 -1.17 -19.54
N SER A 504 7.92 0.13 -19.46
CA SER A 504 8.37 0.97 -18.37
C SER A 504 7.58 0.62 -17.14
N SER A 505 8.14 -0.15 -16.23
CA SER A 505 7.60 -0.34 -14.91
C SER A 505 7.93 0.90 -14.06
N GLY A 506 6.90 1.56 -13.57
CA GLY A 506 7.02 2.46 -12.43
C GLY A 506 7.01 3.96 -12.72
N GLY A 507 6.01 4.62 -12.20
CA GLY A 507 5.94 6.06 -11.98
C GLY A 507 5.75 6.95 -13.23
N LEU A 508 5.59 8.23 -12.99
CA LEU A 508 5.39 9.27 -14.04
C LEU A 508 6.53 9.30 -15.06
N ASN A 509 7.69 8.81 -14.70
CA ASN A 509 8.94 8.98 -15.44
C ASN A 509 9.51 7.68 -16.04
N GLY A 510 8.79 6.55 -15.97
CA GLY A 510 9.15 5.32 -16.70
C GLY A 510 10.36 4.52 -16.19
N GLY A 511 10.92 4.90 -15.08
CA GLY A 511 11.88 4.14 -14.27
C GLY A 511 11.39 4.21 -12.85
N GLY A 512 11.74 3.37 -11.91
CA GLY A 512 11.23 3.44 -10.53
C GLY A 512 10.90 4.86 -10.04
N ALA A 513 10.13 4.98 -9.02
CA ALA A 513 9.63 6.28 -8.60
C ALA A 513 10.70 7.38 -8.66
N GLY A 514 10.44 8.45 -9.41
CA GLY A 514 11.33 9.61 -9.53
C GLY A 514 12.43 9.54 -10.60
N SER A 515 12.48 8.54 -11.47
CA SER A 515 13.46 8.52 -12.57
C SER A 515 12.83 8.50 -13.96
N ASN A 516 13.41 9.28 -14.87
CA ASN A 516 13.12 9.24 -16.29
C ASN A 516 14.39 8.86 -17.05
N PHE A 517 14.31 8.04 -18.08
CA PHE A 517 15.50 7.66 -18.85
C PHE A 517 15.27 7.59 -20.34
N SER A 518 16.33 7.88 -21.10
CA SER A 518 16.44 7.61 -22.53
C SER A 518 17.74 6.87 -22.81
N TRP A 519 17.80 6.15 -23.94
CA TRP A 519 19.00 5.41 -24.28
C TRP A 519 19.23 5.33 -25.80
N THR A 520 20.49 5.19 -26.19
CA THR A 520 20.88 5.06 -27.59
C THR A 520 21.96 4.00 -27.74
N LEU A 521 21.99 3.36 -28.91
CA LEU A 521 23.07 2.46 -29.36
C LEU A 521 23.81 3.11 -30.53
N SER A 522 25.12 3.30 -30.41
CA SER A 522 25.92 3.91 -31.47
C SER A 522 27.36 3.39 -31.44
N GLY A 523 27.86 2.93 -32.57
CA GLY A 523 29.21 2.34 -32.65
C GLY A 523 29.35 1.13 -31.74
N THR A 524 30.19 1.25 -30.71
CA THR A 524 30.36 0.26 -29.64
C THR A 524 29.79 0.74 -28.29
N THR A 525 28.95 1.79 -28.28
CA THR A 525 28.51 2.45 -27.05
C THR A 525 27.01 2.32 -26.85
N ILE A 526 26.65 1.93 -25.66
CA ILE A 526 25.32 2.05 -25.08
C ILE A 526 25.33 3.28 -24.18
N SER A 527 24.60 4.33 -24.54
CA SER A 527 24.46 5.55 -23.74
C SER A 527 23.09 5.60 -23.12
N VAL A 528 23.03 5.86 -21.81
CA VAL A 528 21.79 5.98 -21.04
C VAL A 528 21.82 7.30 -20.29
N ASP A 529 20.77 8.10 -20.43
CA ASP A 529 20.54 9.33 -19.67
C ASP A 529 19.35 9.09 -18.72
N VAL A 530 19.56 9.35 -17.43
CA VAL A 530 18.58 9.15 -16.37
C VAL A 530 18.39 10.45 -15.61
N ASP A 531 17.17 10.96 -15.57
CA ASP A 531 16.80 12.11 -14.76
C ASP A 531 16.14 11.63 -13.46
N ILE A 532 16.63 12.09 -12.30
CA ILE A 532 16.21 11.65 -10.97
C ILE A 532 15.65 12.84 -10.19
N ASP A 533 14.40 12.73 -9.75
CA ASP A 533 13.78 13.71 -8.87
C ASP A 533 14.23 13.47 -7.41
N THR A 534 15.07 14.38 -6.90
CA THR A 534 15.60 14.29 -5.53
C THR A 534 14.56 14.62 -4.46
N ASP A 535 13.54 15.39 -4.78
CA ASP A 535 12.47 15.70 -3.83
C ASP A 535 11.58 14.47 -3.60
N GLU A 536 11.42 13.64 -4.63
CA GLU A 536 10.76 12.33 -4.51
C GLU A 536 11.58 11.37 -3.64
N ALA A 537 12.90 11.37 -3.80
CA ALA A 537 13.81 10.58 -2.99
C ALA A 537 13.71 10.88 -1.48
N VAL A 538 13.62 12.16 -1.13
CA VAL A 538 13.45 12.60 0.28
C VAL A 538 12.13 12.07 0.82
N ARG A 539 11.08 12.12 0.02
CA ARG A 539 9.74 11.69 0.46
C ARG A 539 9.64 10.19 0.69
N GLN A 540 10.33 9.40 -0.12
CA GLN A 540 10.28 7.93 0.00
C GLN A 540 11.16 7.38 1.12
N GLY A 541 12.10 8.14 1.64
CA GLY A 541 13.01 7.70 2.70
C GLY A 541 13.84 6.46 2.37
N GLN A 542 13.90 6.07 1.09
CA GLN A 542 14.46 4.80 0.64
C GLN A 542 15.86 4.98 0.04
N PHE A 543 16.68 3.93 0.17
CA PHE A 543 17.97 3.83 -0.52
C PHE A 543 17.85 3.72 -2.04
N ILE A 544 16.72 3.26 -2.56
CA ILE A 544 16.47 3.01 -3.98
C ILE A 544 15.62 4.13 -4.54
N LEU A 545 16.18 4.89 -5.48
CA LEU A 545 15.49 6.00 -6.16
C LEU A 545 14.80 5.60 -7.44
N GLY A 546 15.17 4.45 -8.00
CA GLY A 546 14.56 3.98 -9.20
C GLY A 546 15.37 2.90 -9.90
N TYR A 547 14.78 2.39 -10.95
CA TYR A 547 15.44 1.45 -11.85
C TYR A 547 15.02 1.74 -13.28
N PHE A 548 15.83 1.28 -14.24
CA PHE A 548 15.49 1.32 -15.66
C PHE A 548 15.88 0.00 -16.31
N ASP A 549 15.11 -0.38 -17.33
CA ASP A 549 15.30 -1.61 -18.09
C ASP A 549 15.79 -1.25 -19.50
N LEU A 550 16.93 -1.80 -19.91
CA LEU A 550 17.32 -1.78 -21.31
C LEU A 550 16.65 -2.95 -22.04
N PRO A 551 16.08 -2.73 -23.24
CA PRO A 551 15.43 -3.81 -24.00
C PRO A 551 16.42 -4.92 -24.32
N VAL A 552 16.30 -6.05 -23.64
CA VAL A 552 17.24 -7.19 -23.73
C VAL A 552 17.43 -7.62 -25.20
N ALA A 553 16.37 -7.69 -25.97
CA ALA A 553 16.46 -8.10 -27.38
C ALA A 553 17.32 -7.15 -28.23
N LYS A 554 17.19 -5.82 -28.04
CA LYS A 554 17.99 -4.82 -28.76
C LYS A 554 19.45 -4.82 -28.30
N VAL A 555 19.68 -4.95 -26.98
CA VAL A 555 21.03 -5.05 -26.41
C VAL A 555 21.71 -6.35 -26.87
N ASN A 556 21.00 -7.47 -26.87
CA ASN A 556 21.51 -8.75 -27.39
C ASN A 556 21.92 -8.66 -28.86
N ALA A 557 21.09 -8.05 -29.70
CA ALA A 557 21.39 -7.83 -31.10
C ALA A 557 22.65 -6.93 -31.30
N PHE A 558 22.76 -5.88 -30.47
CA PHE A 558 23.89 -4.95 -30.49
C PHE A 558 25.20 -5.61 -30.04
N LEU A 559 25.17 -6.39 -28.94
CA LEU A 559 26.36 -7.07 -28.43
C LEU A 559 26.68 -8.38 -29.17
N GLY A 560 25.78 -8.88 -30.00
CA GLY A 560 25.90 -10.18 -30.67
C GLY A 560 25.86 -11.38 -29.72
N THR A 561 25.37 -11.20 -28.48
CA THR A 561 25.23 -12.25 -27.46
C THR A 561 24.06 -11.96 -26.53
N ASP A 562 23.58 -12.99 -25.85
CA ASP A 562 22.57 -12.81 -24.81
C ASP A 562 23.21 -12.24 -23.54
N VAL A 563 22.86 -10.98 -23.18
CA VAL A 563 23.39 -10.29 -21.98
C VAL A 563 23.16 -11.10 -20.69
N ARG A 564 22.11 -11.93 -20.64
CA ARG A 564 21.80 -12.78 -19.49
C ARG A 564 22.81 -13.93 -19.29
N LYS A 565 23.67 -14.17 -20.28
CA LYS A 565 24.75 -15.17 -20.23
C LYS A 565 26.08 -14.58 -19.84
N LEU A 566 26.19 -13.25 -19.79
CA LEU A 566 27.39 -12.57 -19.35
C LEU A 566 27.59 -12.78 -17.85
N ASP A 567 28.81 -13.02 -17.43
CA ASP A 567 29.17 -13.17 -16.03
C ASP A 567 29.75 -11.88 -15.44
N GLU A 568 30.10 -11.93 -14.16
CA GLU A 568 30.68 -10.80 -13.43
C GLU A 568 31.99 -10.29 -14.04
N ASN A 569 32.74 -11.13 -14.77
CA ASN A 569 34.01 -10.76 -15.38
C ASN A 569 33.79 -10.06 -16.71
N SER A 570 32.59 -10.15 -17.26
CA SER A 570 32.21 -9.46 -18.51
C SER A 570 31.89 -7.98 -18.33
N PHE A 571 32.03 -7.45 -17.11
CA PHE A 571 31.62 -6.10 -16.79
C PHE A 571 32.55 -5.44 -15.77
N TYR A 572 33.06 -4.24 -16.06
CA TYR A 572 33.90 -3.49 -15.15
C TYR A 572 33.78 -1.97 -15.34
N GLY A 573 33.96 -1.21 -14.26
CA GLY A 573 33.97 0.23 -14.26
C GLY A 573 35.28 0.81 -14.79
N VAL A 574 35.21 1.99 -15.42
CA VAL A 574 36.36 2.75 -15.88
C VAL A 574 36.29 4.21 -15.44
N ASN A 575 37.43 4.79 -15.20
CA ASN A 575 37.59 6.24 -14.96
C ASN A 575 37.27 7.05 -16.22
N ALA A 576 37.21 8.37 -16.11
CA ALA A 576 36.96 9.27 -17.22
C ALA A 576 38.07 9.19 -18.31
N ASP A 577 39.27 8.81 -17.94
CA ASP A 577 40.42 8.61 -18.84
C ASP A 577 40.46 7.21 -19.49
N GLY A 578 39.47 6.37 -19.19
CA GLY A 578 39.37 5.00 -19.70
C GLY A 578 40.16 3.95 -18.93
N SER A 579 40.89 4.33 -17.88
CA SER A 579 41.62 3.39 -17.04
C SER A 579 40.65 2.55 -16.21
N LYS A 580 40.93 1.23 -16.10
CA LYS A 580 40.10 0.32 -15.30
C LYS A 580 40.12 0.72 -13.82
N ILE A 581 38.94 0.84 -13.23
CA ILE A 581 38.82 1.02 -11.79
C ILE A 581 39.13 -0.32 -11.09
N PRO A 582 40.04 -0.34 -10.11
CA PRO A 582 40.40 -1.56 -9.38
C PRO A 582 39.18 -2.22 -8.74
N GLU A 583 39.14 -3.54 -8.78
CA GLU A 583 38.08 -4.30 -8.08
C GLU A 583 38.26 -4.20 -6.56
N PHE A 584 37.17 -3.91 -5.87
CA PHE A 584 37.10 -4.01 -4.40
C PHE A 584 36.66 -5.43 -4.03
N THR A 585 37.05 -5.87 -2.86
CA THR A 585 36.89 -7.27 -2.41
C THR A 585 35.44 -7.78 -2.31
N SER A 586 34.46 -6.88 -2.28
CA SER A 586 33.05 -7.24 -2.08
C SER A 586 32.12 -6.75 -3.18
N TYR A 587 32.48 -5.69 -3.96
CA TYR A 587 31.59 -5.05 -4.89
C TYR A 587 32.31 -4.60 -6.17
N LYS A 588 31.59 -4.61 -7.30
CA LYS A 588 32.15 -4.19 -8.59
C LYS A 588 32.46 -2.68 -8.60
N PRO A 589 33.61 -2.28 -9.15
CA PRO A 589 33.98 -0.87 -9.29
C PRO A 589 32.98 -0.12 -10.17
N GLY A 590 32.84 1.18 -9.91
CA GLY A 590 31.89 2.04 -10.63
C GLY A 590 30.44 1.95 -10.15
N MET A 591 30.17 1.09 -9.18
CA MET A 591 28.84 0.94 -8.57
C MET A 591 28.61 1.91 -7.40
N TRP A 592 29.69 2.33 -6.73
CA TRP A 592 29.64 3.18 -5.54
C TRP A 592 30.52 4.40 -5.72
N VAL A 593 29.99 5.58 -5.43
CA VAL A 593 30.79 6.82 -5.42
C VAL A 593 30.48 7.63 -4.16
N ASP A 594 31.49 8.36 -3.68
CA ASP A 594 31.33 9.29 -2.57
C ASP A 594 30.66 10.60 -3.00
N ILE A 595 30.45 11.51 -2.05
CA ILE A 595 29.83 12.82 -2.32
C ILE A 595 30.69 13.71 -3.26
N ASN A 596 31.96 13.40 -3.43
CA ASN A 596 32.91 14.09 -4.32
C ASN A 596 33.04 13.37 -5.68
N GLU A 597 32.14 12.42 -5.96
CA GLU A 597 32.06 11.67 -7.22
C GLU A 597 33.25 10.72 -7.44
N LYS A 598 33.94 10.31 -6.35
CA LYS A 598 35.05 9.36 -6.43
C LYS A 598 34.58 7.96 -6.13
N PRO A 599 35.06 6.95 -6.88
CA PRO A 599 34.77 5.54 -6.56
C PRO A 599 35.18 5.22 -5.11
N CYS A 600 34.27 4.53 -4.42
CA CYS A 600 34.47 4.10 -3.04
C CYS A 600 33.89 2.70 -2.81
N THR A 601 34.08 2.13 -1.63
CA THR A 601 33.39 0.92 -1.18
C THR A 601 32.13 1.29 -0.42
N TRP A 602 31.18 0.36 -0.33
CA TRP A 602 29.90 0.56 0.35
C TRP A 602 30.04 1.12 1.79
N ASP A 603 31.04 0.68 2.50
CA ASP A 603 31.33 1.06 3.89
C ASP A 603 32.17 2.35 4.05
N LYS A 604 32.57 2.99 2.96
CA LYS A 604 33.49 4.15 2.93
C LYS A 604 32.82 5.45 2.53
N GLY A 605 31.62 5.71 3.09
CA GLY A 605 30.92 6.98 2.83
C GLY A 605 30.26 7.05 1.46
N THR A 606 29.71 5.94 0.98
CA THR A 606 28.92 5.89 -0.24
C THR A 606 27.80 6.91 -0.20
N ALA A 607 27.76 7.79 -1.19
CA ALA A 607 26.70 8.76 -1.37
C ALA A 607 25.74 8.34 -2.49
N PHE A 608 26.29 7.84 -3.59
CA PHE A 608 25.54 7.43 -4.78
C PHE A 608 25.95 6.01 -5.17
N TRP A 609 24.99 5.26 -5.73
CA TRP A 609 25.24 3.90 -6.15
C TRP A 609 24.36 3.50 -7.32
N GLN A 610 24.81 2.48 -8.08
CA GLN A 610 24.02 1.77 -9.08
C GLN A 610 24.30 0.28 -9.01
N TRP A 611 23.31 -0.49 -9.36
CA TRP A 611 23.42 -1.93 -9.58
C TRP A 611 22.89 -2.29 -10.96
N TYR A 612 23.32 -3.43 -11.46
CA TYR A 612 22.76 -4.00 -12.67
C TYR A 612 22.56 -5.49 -12.51
N ILE A 613 21.50 -6.00 -13.14
CA ILE A 613 21.04 -7.37 -13.01
C ILE A 613 20.98 -7.95 -14.42
N TRP A 614 22.12 -8.22 -15.05
CA TRP A 614 22.13 -8.76 -16.39
C TRP A 614 22.46 -10.23 -16.48
N GLY A 615 23.10 -10.80 -15.62
CA GLY A 615 23.44 -12.20 -15.61
C GLY A 615 23.50 -12.71 -14.20
N GLY A 616 23.48 -13.97 -14.03
CA GLY A 616 23.59 -14.55 -12.72
C GLY A 616 24.64 -15.62 -12.69
N LYS A 617 25.47 -15.64 -11.64
CA LYS A 617 26.14 -16.86 -11.23
C LYS A 617 25.07 -17.80 -10.69
N LYS A 618 25.12 -19.05 -11.10
CA LYS A 618 24.39 -20.09 -10.38
C LYS A 618 25.17 -20.42 -9.12
N ASP A 619 24.50 -20.34 -7.98
CA ASP A 619 25.07 -20.86 -6.74
C ASP A 619 25.16 -22.42 -6.79
N LYS A 620 25.66 -23.01 -5.72
CA LYS A 620 25.77 -24.48 -5.62
C LYS A 620 24.40 -25.18 -5.63
N SER A 621 23.31 -24.47 -5.39
CA SER A 621 21.94 -24.99 -5.46
C SER A 621 21.34 -24.92 -6.86
N GLY A 622 22.01 -24.21 -7.78
CA GLY A 622 21.52 -23.97 -9.14
C GLY A 622 20.67 -22.71 -9.28
N SER A 623 20.48 -21.95 -8.19
CA SER A 623 19.79 -20.65 -8.21
C SER A 623 20.67 -19.59 -8.85
N VAL A 624 20.05 -18.69 -9.62
CA VAL A 624 20.76 -17.56 -10.23
C VAL A 624 21.02 -16.52 -9.16
N ILE A 625 22.29 -16.24 -8.87
CA ILE A 625 22.72 -15.15 -8.00
C ILE A 625 22.89 -13.91 -8.88
N THR A 626 22.17 -12.85 -8.55
CA THR A 626 22.39 -11.51 -9.14
C THR A 626 23.69 -10.89 -8.61
N TYR A 627 24.19 -9.85 -9.26
CA TYR A 627 25.37 -9.11 -8.77
C TYR A 627 25.13 -8.43 -7.42
N ASP A 628 23.88 -8.24 -7.05
CA ASP A 628 23.44 -7.92 -5.72
C ASP A 628 22.89 -9.19 -5.05
N GLY A 629 23.68 -9.77 -4.16
CA GLY A 629 23.37 -11.02 -3.48
C GLY A 629 22.10 -10.97 -2.61
N ASP A 630 21.61 -9.78 -2.26
CA ASP A 630 20.46 -9.59 -1.39
C ASP A 630 19.14 -9.45 -2.15
N GLN A 631 19.19 -9.14 -3.46
CA GLN A 631 17.99 -8.93 -4.28
C GLN A 631 17.57 -10.18 -5.05
N GLY A 632 17.75 -11.36 -4.51
CA GLY A 632 17.36 -12.69 -4.99
C GLY A 632 16.70 -12.72 -6.37
N GLY A 633 17.44 -12.39 -7.43
CA GLY A 633 16.87 -12.20 -8.74
C GLY A 633 16.51 -13.52 -9.38
N THR A 634 15.25 -13.85 -9.37
CA THR A 634 14.67 -14.74 -10.37
C THR A 634 14.73 -14.04 -11.73
N GLY A 635 14.65 -14.80 -12.82
CA GLY A 635 14.77 -14.29 -14.19
C GLY A 635 13.94 -13.08 -14.58
N ALA A 636 12.98 -12.64 -13.75
CA ALA A 636 12.15 -11.46 -13.94
C ALA A 636 12.93 -10.13 -13.80
N ASN A 637 14.03 -10.11 -13.05
CA ASN A 637 14.84 -8.89 -12.83
C ASN A 637 16.06 -8.78 -13.74
N GLN A 638 16.27 -9.71 -14.65
CA GLN A 638 17.40 -9.67 -15.57
C GLN A 638 17.26 -8.54 -16.58
N GLY A 639 18.32 -7.78 -16.79
CA GLY A 639 18.35 -6.63 -17.69
C GLY A 639 18.02 -5.29 -17.04
N ARG A 640 17.89 -5.27 -15.72
CA ARG A 640 17.48 -4.09 -14.93
C ARG A 640 18.68 -3.38 -14.32
N PHE A 641 18.67 -2.06 -14.33
CA PHE A 641 19.57 -1.21 -13.57
C PHE A 641 18.82 -0.56 -12.42
N VAL A 642 19.43 -0.57 -11.25
CA VAL A 642 18.90 0.03 -10.02
C VAL A 642 19.83 1.13 -9.58
N VAL A 643 19.29 2.31 -9.28
CA VAL A 643 20.05 3.48 -8.86
C VAL A 643 19.59 3.96 -7.51
N GLY A 644 20.52 4.51 -6.74
CA GLY A 644 20.20 5.02 -5.42
C GLY A 644 21.11 6.14 -4.95
N ILE A 645 20.63 6.77 -3.88
CA ILE A 645 21.34 7.78 -3.13
C ILE A 645 21.09 7.55 -1.65
N ASN A 646 22.13 7.72 -0.84
CA ASN A 646 21.93 7.65 0.61
C ASN A 646 21.08 8.82 1.10
N PRO A 647 20.01 8.59 1.88
CA PRO A 647 19.06 9.63 2.27
C PRO A 647 19.69 10.89 2.86
N GLY A 648 20.77 10.74 3.65
CA GLY A 648 21.51 11.86 4.24
C GLY A 648 22.26 12.75 3.22
N ASN A 649 22.36 12.31 1.96
CA ASN A 649 23.08 13.03 0.89
C ASN A 649 22.14 13.66 -0.16
N VAL A 650 20.83 13.47 -0.05
CA VAL A 650 19.87 13.90 -1.08
C VAL A 650 19.96 15.42 -1.34
N ALA A 651 19.99 16.22 -0.28
CA ALA A 651 20.12 17.68 -0.44
C ALA A 651 21.39 18.11 -1.17
N ALA A 652 22.50 17.38 -0.98
CA ALA A 652 23.77 17.64 -1.65
C ALA A 652 23.82 17.09 -3.09
N ALA A 653 22.89 16.19 -3.44
CA ALA A 653 22.79 15.64 -4.81
C ALA A 653 22.08 16.57 -5.77
N LYS A 654 21.15 17.40 -5.29
CA LYS A 654 20.34 18.28 -6.14
C LYS A 654 21.20 19.16 -7.04
N GLY A 655 20.92 19.12 -8.33
CA GLY A 655 21.68 19.83 -9.36
C GLY A 655 22.99 19.14 -9.80
N LYS A 656 23.34 17.95 -9.28
CA LYS A 656 24.51 17.20 -9.72
C LYS A 656 24.22 16.37 -10.98
N THR A 657 25.27 16.15 -11.75
CA THR A 657 25.30 15.20 -12.86
C THR A 657 26.41 14.20 -12.61
N LEU A 658 26.08 12.92 -12.50
CA LEU A 658 27.06 11.84 -12.32
C LEU A 658 27.13 10.97 -13.57
N VAL A 659 28.33 10.58 -13.96
CA VAL A 659 28.55 9.72 -15.12
C VAL A 659 29.23 8.44 -14.67
N PHE A 660 28.49 7.33 -14.73
CA PHE A 660 29.05 6.00 -14.52
C PHE A 660 29.50 5.42 -15.88
N ARG A 661 30.76 5.11 -15.99
CA ARG A 661 31.36 4.53 -17.19
C ARG A 661 31.72 3.09 -16.93
N ASN A 662 31.28 2.22 -17.82
CA ASN A 662 31.49 0.78 -17.69
C ASN A 662 31.87 0.19 -19.04
N LYS A 663 32.59 -0.92 -19.02
CA LYS A 663 32.89 -1.75 -20.19
C LYS A 663 32.12 -3.05 -20.11
N ILE A 664 31.60 -3.50 -21.24
CA ILE A 664 30.99 -4.82 -21.40
C ILE A 664 31.90 -5.63 -22.34
N LEU A 665 32.33 -6.79 -21.89
CA LEU A 665 33.09 -7.77 -22.69
C LEU A 665 32.13 -8.79 -23.29
N ALA A 666 32.04 -8.81 -24.61
CA ALA A 666 31.23 -9.78 -25.33
C ALA A 666 31.97 -10.27 -26.57
N HIS A 667 32.09 -11.58 -26.75
CA HIS A 667 32.79 -12.22 -27.87
C HIS A 667 34.23 -11.72 -28.11
N GLY A 668 34.97 -11.35 -27.07
CA GLY A 668 36.31 -10.79 -27.18
C GLY A 668 36.36 -9.33 -27.66
N ALA A 669 35.23 -8.67 -27.83
CA ALA A 669 35.12 -7.23 -28.10
C ALA A 669 34.71 -6.47 -26.82
N GLU A 670 35.11 -5.22 -26.74
CA GLU A 670 34.72 -4.30 -25.67
C GLU A 670 33.66 -3.33 -26.17
N TYR A 671 32.62 -3.16 -25.38
CA TYR A 671 31.58 -2.18 -25.59
C TYR A 671 31.54 -1.22 -24.40
N ASP A 672 31.23 0.04 -24.67
CA ASP A 672 31.02 1.04 -23.63
C ASP A 672 29.56 1.04 -23.14
N LEU A 673 29.35 1.10 -21.83
CA LEU A 673 28.09 1.44 -21.22
C LEU A 673 28.28 2.70 -20.38
N VAL A 674 27.73 3.82 -20.86
CA VAL A 674 27.83 5.14 -20.22
C VAL A 674 26.47 5.54 -19.72
N ILE A 675 26.35 5.69 -18.40
CA ILE A 675 25.10 6.06 -17.75
C ILE A 675 25.29 7.41 -17.10
N THR A 676 24.49 8.39 -17.51
CA THR A 676 24.49 9.75 -16.99
C THR A 676 23.26 9.96 -16.12
N TYR A 677 23.46 10.18 -14.83
CA TYR A 677 22.40 10.51 -13.88
C TYR A 677 22.38 12.02 -13.64
N ARG A 678 21.22 12.64 -13.82
CA ARG A 678 20.98 14.05 -13.48
C ARG A 678 20.01 14.10 -12.30
N TYR A 679 20.45 14.70 -11.21
CA TYR A 679 19.68 14.83 -9.97
C TYR A 679 19.06 16.24 -9.91
N HIS A 680 17.72 16.30 -10.02
CA HIS A 680 16.96 17.56 -10.01
C HIS A 680 16.41 17.92 -8.64
#